data_7b5931fb139f6e886d8c2fd7cd5b5e1a
#
_entry.id   7b5931fb139f6e886d8c2fd7cd5b5e1a
#
_cell.length_a   1.000
_cell.length_b   1.000
_cell.length_c   1.000
_cell.angle_alpha   90.00
_cell.angle_beta   90.00
_cell.angle_gamma   90.00
#
_symmetry.space_group_name_H-M   'P 1'
#
loop_
_entity.id
_entity.type
_entity.pdbx_description
1 polymer ?
#
loop_
_entity_poly.entity_id
_entity_poly.type
_entity_poly.pdbx_seq_one_letter_code
_entity_poly.pdbx_strand_id
1 'polypeptide(L)'
;VYRVSVEGGRPTMISSMPMECISINKEGAMLYQDKKGYEDYWRKHHVSPIARDIWMYTPGKEPQYRQLTTFGGEDREPVWAPDGKTFYYLSEENGSFNIYRRTPGDAKAVQLTHYTKNPVRYLSAATDGRLCYGFDGEIYTLLPGGEAQKVNISIVSDRNDKDIIRQIKSSGATEMAVSPDGKEVAFVLRGDVYVTSVEYKTTKQITNTSCQERTVDFAPDGRTLVYASERGGLWQLYTSTIVRKDEKLFTYATALKEERLINSDAASFQPQYSPDGKEIAFLENRSTIRVINLKTKDVRTVMDGKYQYSYSDGDQWFQWSPDSKWILSDYIGVGGWNNKDVVLLNADGKGEMVNLTESGYNDGNAKWVLGGKAMIWTSDRAGYRSHGSWGAEDDTYIMFFDAEAYDRFLMNKEETALLEEAEKAEKEKAGKKDEKDAKKKKGDADKDKEKKVEPLKFDLANRFDRIVRLTVNSSHMADAMLSAKGDKLYYLSVFEDGYDLWEHNLKENVTKVLLKKVGAGALQPDKEGKNIFLCARDGMKKIEIEGSKISPIEFEAFFDYRPYGEREYIFDHIWQQVNDKFYVADLQGTDWNGYKETYKRFLPYINNNYDFAEMLSEMLGELNGSHTGARYYASGAALPTAALGVFYDEAYSGDGLKIKEIIAQSPLTKKKTDVKPGCIIEKVDGVAIKAGADYFPLLEGKAGRKVILSVYDPVTGKRFEETLKPISYGAQNELLYKRWVEN
;
A
#
# COMPACT_ATOMS: atom_id res chain seq x y z
N VAL A 1 6.16 -22.81 -22.99
CA VAL A 1 5.85 -22.22 -24.33
C VAL A 1 4.78 -23.04 -25.00
N TYR A 2 3.77 -22.36 -25.56
CA TYR A 2 2.64 -22.97 -26.25
C TYR A 2 2.53 -22.44 -27.68
N ARG A 3 1.96 -23.25 -28.55
CA ARG A 3 1.60 -22.92 -29.93
C ARG A 3 0.09 -22.96 -30.06
N VAL A 4 -0.51 -21.99 -30.75
CA VAL A 4 -1.91 -21.95 -31.14
C VAL A 4 -2.00 -21.56 -32.62
N SER A 5 -3.00 -22.09 -33.34
CA SER A 5 -3.26 -21.69 -34.72
C SER A 5 -3.72 -20.22 -34.76
N VAL A 6 -3.40 -19.48 -35.83
CA VAL A 6 -3.96 -18.13 -36.09
C VAL A 6 -5.48 -18.18 -36.29
N GLU A 7 -6.03 -19.34 -36.66
CA GLU A 7 -7.49 -19.60 -36.74
C GLU A 7 -8.12 -19.95 -35.38
N GLY A 8 -7.32 -19.87 -34.26
CA GLY A 8 -7.77 -20.26 -32.94
C GLY A 8 -7.62 -21.73 -32.64
N GLY A 9 -8.30 -22.19 -31.58
CA GLY A 9 -8.27 -23.57 -31.12
C GLY A 9 -7.46 -23.76 -29.85
N ARG A 10 -7.23 -25.02 -29.48
CA ARG A 10 -6.56 -25.38 -28.23
C ARG A 10 -5.04 -25.12 -28.33
N PRO A 11 -4.45 -24.35 -27.37
CA PRO A 11 -2.98 -24.22 -27.30
C PRO A 11 -2.33 -25.58 -27.04
N THR A 12 -1.22 -25.85 -27.75
CA THR A 12 -0.41 -27.07 -27.59
C THR A 12 0.94 -26.73 -27.02
N MET A 13 1.36 -27.38 -25.92
CA MET A 13 2.66 -27.16 -25.30
C MET A 13 3.80 -27.64 -26.23
N ILE A 14 4.77 -26.75 -26.43
CA ILE A 14 6.03 -27.04 -27.14
C ILE A 14 7.14 -27.37 -26.16
N SER A 15 7.25 -26.58 -25.09
CA SER A 15 8.29 -26.72 -24.07
C SER A 15 7.80 -26.24 -22.72
N SER A 16 8.19 -26.94 -21.65
CA SER A 16 7.98 -26.50 -20.26
C SER A 16 9.04 -25.50 -19.78
N MET A 17 10.13 -25.31 -20.57
CA MET A 17 11.17 -24.34 -20.21
C MET A 17 10.61 -22.89 -20.31
N PRO A 18 10.87 -22.04 -19.32
CA PRO A 18 10.55 -20.63 -19.43
C PRO A 18 11.41 -19.95 -20.48
N MET A 19 10.78 -19.36 -21.49
CA MET A 19 11.43 -18.68 -22.61
C MET A 19 10.77 -17.31 -22.79
N GLU A 20 11.58 -16.27 -22.90
CA GLU A 20 11.14 -14.90 -23.18
C GLU A 20 11.74 -14.42 -24.52
N CYS A 21 11.11 -13.46 -25.20
CA CYS A 21 11.58 -12.85 -26.45
C CYS A 21 11.97 -13.88 -27.52
N ILE A 22 11.04 -14.77 -27.89
CA ILE A 22 11.29 -15.87 -28.81
C ILE A 22 11.38 -15.37 -30.26
N SER A 23 12.45 -15.77 -30.95
CA SER A 23 12.62 -15.60 -32.42
C SER A 23 12.78 -16.97 -33.08
N ILE A 24 11.99 -17.26 -34.12
CA ILE A 24 11.93 -18.58 -34.76
C ILE A 24 12.42 -18.47 -36.20
N ASN A 25 13.35 -19.36 -36.59
CA ASN A 25 13.81 -19.45 -37.97
C ASN A 25 12.95 -20.44 -38.80
N LYS A 26 13.27 -20.57 -40.09
CA LYS A 26 12.50 -21.42 -41.02
C LYS A 26 12.58 -22.90 -40.69
N GLU A 27 13.63 -23.36 -40.03
CA GLU A 27 13.82 -24.73 -39.56
C GLU A 27 13.10 -25.02 -38.24
N GLY A 28 12.44 -24.01 -37.64
CA GLY A 28 11.74 -24.12 -36.38
C GLY A 28 12.65 -24.02 -35.15
N ALA A 29 13.90 -23.69 -35.31
CA ALA A 29 14.79 -23.43 -34.18
C ALA A 29 14.43 -22.08 -33.56
N MET A 30 14.37 -22.04 -32.22
CA MET A 30 14.00 -20.85 -31.46
C MET A 30 15.20 -20.28 -30.73
N LEU A 31 15.47 -19.00 -30.92
CA LEU A 31 16.28 -18.22 -30.00
C LEU A 31 15.38 -17.68 -28.93
N TYR A 32 15.87 -17.61 -27.69
CA TYR A 32 15.15 -17.03 -26.57
C TYR A 32 16.12 -16.53 -25.52
N GLN A 33 15.69 -15.55 -24.72
CA GLN A 33 16.35 -15.24 -23.47
C GLN A 33 15.77 -16.11 -22.36
N ASP A 34 16.60 -16.61 -21.48
CA ASP A 34 16.16 -17.45 -20.37
C ASP A 34 15.57 -16.61 -19.21
N LYS A 35 14.90 -17.30 -18.28
CA LYS A 35 14.36 -16.72 -17.07
C LYS A 35 14.79 -17.56 -15.87
N LYS A 36 15.92 -17.18 -15.28
CA LYS A 36 16.53 -17.89 -14.15
C LYS A 36 15.89 -17.52 -12.80
N GLY A 37 15.27 -16.34 -12.70
CA GLY A 37 14.68 -15.81 -11.50
C GLY A 37 13.79 -14.61 -11.77
N TYR A 38 13.41 -13.90 -10.66
CA TYR A 38 12.70 -12.64 -10.77
C TYR A 38 13.70 -11.49 -10.61
N GLU A 39 13.92 -10.74 -11.67
CA GLU A 39 14.62 -9.47 -11.68
C GLU A 39 13.82 -8.48 -12.51
N ASP A 40 13.79 -7.21 -12.10
CA ASP A 40 13.09 -6.19 -12.87
C ASP A 40 13.72 -6.07 -14.26
N TYR A 41 12.86 -6.08 -15.29
CA TYR A 41 13.30 -6.04 -16.68
C TYR A 41 14.13 -4.77 -16.99
N TRP A 42 13.83 -3.66 -16.30
CA TRP A 42 14.46 -2.37 -16.54
C TRP A 42 15.75 -2.15 -15.77
N ARG A 43 16.09 -3.02 -14.80
CA ARG A 43 17.34 -2.94 -14.07
C ARG A 43 18.54 -3.09 -15.02
N LYS A 44 19.51 -2.20 -14.87
CA LYS A 44 20.73 -2.13 -15.67
C LYS A 44 21.97 -2.36 -14.81
N HIS A 45 23.10 -2.56 -15.47
CA HIS A 45 24.45 -2.59 -14.88
C HIS A 45 24.66 -3.67 -13.83
N HIS A 46 23.77 -4.65 -13.70
CA HIS A 46 23.96 -5.71 -12.71
C HIS A 46 24.65 -6.93 -13.28
N VAL A 47 25.44 -7.58 -12.44
CA VAL A 47 26.06 -8.88 -12.70
C VAL A 47 25.51 -9.85 -11.64
N SER A 48 24.89 -10.94 -12.10
CA SER A 48 24.20 -11.84 -11.17
C SER A 48 23.97 -13.22 -11.80
N PRO A 49 23.90 -14.31 -11.00
CA PRO A 49 23.57 -15.65 -11.50
C PRO A 49 22.18 -15.75 -12.17
N ILE A 50 21.30 -14.77 -11.95
CA ILE A 50 19.96 -14.72 -12.56
C ILE A 50 19.90 -13.76 -13.77
N ALA A 51 21.01 -13.12 -14.16
CA ALA A 51 21.10 -12.36 -15.39
C ALA A 51 20.79 -13.26 -16.59
N ARG A 52 20.09 -12.68 -17.57
CA ARG A 52 19.59 -13.42 -18.72
C ARG A 52 20.72 -13.72 -19.71
N ASP A 53 20.65 -14.90 -20.29
CA ASP A 53 21.51 -15.33 -21.42
C ASP A 53 20.65 -15.69 -22.64
N ILE A 54 21.26 -15.66 -23.81
CA ILE A 54 20.62 -16.13 -25.04
C ILE A 54 20.84 -17.65 -25.18
N TRP A 55 19.74 -18.32 -25.42
CA TRP A 55 19.67 -19.77 -25.64
C TRP A 55 19.04 -20.10 -27.00
N MET A 56 19.34 -21.29 -27.48
CA MET A 56 18.71 -21.85 -28.65
C MET A 56 18.02 -23.18 -28.32
N TYR A 57 16.75 -23.27 -28.70
CA TYR A 57 15.97 -24.51 -28.71
C TYR A 57 15.94 -25.07 -30.14
N THR A 58 16.31 -26.34 -30.32
CA THR A 58 16.21 -27.05 -31.59
C THR A 58 15.14 -28.15 -31.46
N PRO A 59 14.07 -28.12 -32.29
CA PRO A 59 13.00 -29.11 -32.22
C PRO A 59 13.50 -30.48 -32.73
N GLY A 60 12.91 -31.55 -32.22
CA GLY A 60 13.22 -32.92 -32.63
C GLY A 60 12.48 -33.94 -31.74
N LYS A 61 12.74 -35.25 -31.98
CA LYS A 61 12.23 -36.32 -31.09
C LYS A 61 12.78 -36.14 -29.66
N GLU A 62 14.02 -35.70 -29.57
CA GLU A 62 14.72 -35.28 -28.35
C GLU A 62 15.09 -33.81 -28.52
N PRO A 63 14.30 -32.85 -27.98
CA PRO A 63 14.61 -31.44 -28.10
C PRO A 63 15.92 -31.08 -27.46
N GLN A 64 16.73 -30.22 -28.12
CA GLN A 64 18.02 -29.77 -27.64
C GLN A 64 17.93 -28.32 -27.18
N TYR A 65 18.54 -28.01 -26.03
CA TYR A 65 18.69 -26.68 -25.47
C TYR A 65 20.16 -26.31 -25.35
N ARG A 66 20.57 -25.22 -25.98
CA ARG A 66 21.97 -24.80 -26.02
C ARG A 66 22.10 -23.36 -25.62
N GLN A 67 22.93 -23.08 -24.61
CA GLN A 67 23.29 -21.72 -24.21
C GLN A 67 24.26 -21.16 -25.29
N LEU A 68 24.01 -19.91 -25.72
CA LEU A 68 24.78 -19.22 -26.75
C LEU A 68 25.62 -18.09 -26.18
N THR A 69 25.20 -17.46 -25.07
CA THR A 69 25.96 -16.39 -24.41
C THR A 69 26.23 -16.74 -22.94
N THR A 70 27.27 -16.15 -22.38
CA THR A 70 27.73 -16.42 -21.01
C THR A 70 28.29 -15.15 -20.35
N PHE A 71 27.83 -13.99 -20.78
CA PHE A 71 28.16 -12.73 -20.13
C PHE A 71 27.55 -12.71 -18.73
N GLY A 72 28.25 -12.22 -17.72
CA GLY A 72 27.77 -12.18 -16.35
C GLY A 72 26.63 -11.16 -16.08
N GLY A 73 26.37 -10.25 -17.01
CA GLY A 73 25.28 -9.30 -17.03
C GLY A 73 24.19 -9.74 -18.00
N GLU A 74 23.40 -8.80 -18.49
CA GLU A 74 22.19 -9.08 -19.27
C GLU A 74 22.45 -9.19 -20.78
N ASP A 75 22.05 -10.31 -21.37
CA ASP A 75 21.92 -10.52 -22.81
C ASP A 75 20.44 -10.78 -23.15
N ARG A 76 19.85 -9.99 -24.08
CA ARG A 76 18.40 -9.93 -24.29
C ARG A 76 17.98 -9.82 -25.74
N GLU A 77 16.69 -10.02 -26.00
CA GLU A 77 15.99 -9.74 -27.26
C GLU A 77 16.69 -10.36 -28.50
N PRO A 78 16.92 -11.67 -28.53
CA PRO A 78 17.57 -12.29 -29.67
C PRO A 78 16.65 -12.31 -30.89
N VAL A 79 17.21 -11.99 -32.08
CA VAL A 79 16.48 -12.07 -33.34
C VAL A 79 17.35 -12.77 -34.40
N TRP A 80 16.73 -13.70 -35.15
CA TRP A 80 17.42 -14.33 -36.29
C TRP A 80 17.64 -13.34 -37.42
N ALA A 81 18.83 -13.41 -38.04
CA ALA A 81 19.06 -12.80 -39.34
C ALA A 81 18.26 -13.57 -40.42
N PRO A 82 18.00 -12.98 -41.61
CA PRO A 82 17.27 -13.62 -42.70
C PRO A 82 17.90 -14.93 -43.21
N ASP A 83 19.23 -15.11 -42.98
CA ASP A 83 19.94 -16.33 -43.33
C ASP A 83 19.56 -17.53 -42.43
N GLY A 84 18.85 -17.31 -41.33
CA GLY A 84 18.47 -18.31 -40.35
C GLY A 84 19.63 -18.95 -39.60
N LYS A 85 20.84 -18.42 -39.73
CA LYS A 85 22.08 -18.95 -39.16
C LYS A 85 22.79 -17.96 -38.23
N THR A 86 22.78 -16.70 -38.62
CA THR A 86 23.30 -15.58 -37.80
C THR A 86 22.18 -14.99 -36.95
N PHE A 87 22.51 -14.46 -35.79
CA PHE A 87 21.52 -13.77 -34.93
C PHE A 87 22.10 -12.48 -34.38
N TYR A 88 21.17 -11.59 -34.00
CA TYR A 88 21.44 -10.35 -33.30
C TYR A 88 20.83 -10.40 -31.92
N TYR A 89 21.39 -9.68 -30.96
CA TYR A 89 20.88 -9.58 -29.61
C TYR A 89 21.37 -8.30 -28.94
N LEU A 90 20.77 -7.93 -27.82
CA LEU A 90 21.20 -6.80 -26.99
C LEU A 90 22.06 -7.30 -25.84
N SER A 91 23.18 -6.62 -25.59
CA SER A 91 24.08 -6.92 -24.47
C SER A 91 24.60 -5.66 -23.81
N GLU A 92 24.77 -5.72 -22.48
CA GLU A 92 25.41 -4.67 -21.67
C GLU A 92 26.92 -4.85 -21.53
N GLU A 93 27.57 -5.78 -22.25
CA GLU A 93 28.97 -6.13 -22.08
C GLU A 93 29.91 -4.90 -22.09
N ASN A 94 29.55 -3.83 -22.78
CA ASN A 94 30.30 -2.57 -22.83
C ASN A 94 29.62 -1.42 -22.05
N GLY A 95 28.88 -1.72 -20.98
CA GLY A 95 28.33 -0.75 -20.01
C GLY A 95 26.95 -0.20 -20.33
N SER A 96 26.44 -0.36 -21.56
CA SER A 96 25.07 -0.03 -21.95
C SER A 96 24.60 -1.02 -23.00
N PHE A 97 23.26 -1.25 -23.07
CA PHE A 97 22.71 -2.13 -24.09
C PHE A 97 23.02 -1.64 -25.49
N ASN A 98 23.71 -2.50 -26.26
CA ASN A 98 24.07 -2.31 -27.65
C ASN A 98 23.69 -3.55 -28.46
N ILE A 99 23.62 -3.43 -29.78
CA ILE A 99 23.35 -4.54 -30.68
C ILE A 99 24.64 -5.29 -30.97
N TYR A 100 24.58 -6.60 -30.76
CA TYR A 100 25.67 -7.54 -31.11
C TYR A 100 25.19 -8.54 -32.16
N ARG A 101 26.10 -9.02 -32.99
CA ARG A 101 25.90 -10.06 -33.99
C ARG A 101 26.76 -11.28 -33.66
N ARG A 102 26.19 -12.48 -33.81
CA ARG A 102 26.89 -13.74 -33.55
C ARG A 102 26.29 -14.88 -34.40
N THR A 103 27.12 -15.87 -34.73
CA THR A 103 26.66 -17.17 -35.26
C THR A 103 26.73 -18.20 -34.13
N PRO A 104 25.73 -19.12 -33.98
CA PRO A 104 25.82 -20.19 -32.98
C PRO A 104 27.09 -21.03 -33.19
N GLY A 105 28.01 -20.96 -32.24
CA GLY A 105 29.32 -21.63 -32.31
C GLY A 105 30.52 -20.70 -32.39
N ASP A 106 30.33 -19.42 -32.72
CA ASP A 106 31.40 -18.44 -32.71
C ASP A 106 31.85 -18.15 -31.27
N ALA A 107 33.15 -18.00 -31.06
CA ALA A 107 33.74 -17.68 -29.78
C ALA A 107 33.49 -16.23 -29.35
N LYS A 108 33.33 -15.31 -30.31
CA LYS A 108 33.15 -13.87 -30.05
C LYS A 108 31.98 -13.31 -30.85
N ALA A 109 31.31 -12.34 -30.26
CA ALA A 109 30.30 -11.51 -30.91
C ALA A 109 30.96 -10.28 -31.56
N VAL A 110 30.26 -9.69 -32.53
CA VAL A 110 30.62 -8.41 -33.16
C VAL A 110 29.63 -7.35 -32.71
N GLN A 111 30.11 -6.31 -32.05
CA GLN A 111 29.31 -5.16 -31.66
C GLN A 111 28.98 -4.30 -32.89
N LEU A 112 27.74 -3.93 -33.07
CA LEU A 112 27.25 -3.15 -34.23
C LEU A 112 26.88 -1.69 -33.86
N THR A 113 26.51 -1.41 -32.61
CA THR A 113 26.22 -0.06 -32.11
C THR A 113 27.13 0.24 -30.92
N HIS A 114 27.43 1.53 -30.66
CA HIS A 114 28.41 1.95 -29.65
C HIS A 114 27.87 3.08 -28.76
N TYR A 115 26.61 2.95 -28.29
CA TYR A 115 25.99 3.90 -27.38
C TYR A 115 26.55 3.71 -25.96
N THR A 116 26.79 4.82 -25.24
CA THR A 116 27.47 4.81 -23.95
C THR A 116 26.58 5.23 -22.78
N LYS A 117 25.40 5.77 -23.05
CA LYS A 117 24.48 6.24 -22.00
C LYS A 117 23.15 5.50 -22.05
N ASN A 118 22.26 5.89 -22.95
CA ASN A 118 20.93 5.29 -23.00
C ASN A 118 20.97 3.88 -23.60
N PRO A 119 20.11 2.97 -23.16
CA PRO A 119 20.06 1.60 -23.67
C PRO A 119 19.39 1.52 -25.05
N VAL A 120 19.83 0.60 -25.89
CA VAL A 120 19.06 0.11 -27.03
C VAL A 120 17.96 -0.83 -26.52
N ARG A 121 16.75 -0.72 -27.10
CA ARG A 121 15.57 -1.52 -26.74
C ARG A 121 14.79 -1.97 -27.98
N TYR A 122 13.93 -2.96 -27.84
CA TYR A 122 12.95 -3.40 -28.83
C TYR A 122 13.58 -3.81 -30.17
N LEU A 123 14.65 -4.61 -30.10
CA LEU A 123 15.36 -5.09 -31.28
C LEU A 123 14.46 -6.00 -32.13
N SER A 124 14.38 -5.71 -33.41
CA SER A 124 13.72 -6.56 -34.40
C SER A 124 14.51 -6.61 -35.71
N ALA A 125 14.29 -7.63 -36.54
CA ALA A 125 14.94 -7.79 -37.83
C ALA A 125 13.90 -8.00 -38.93
N ALA A 126 14.03 -7.26 -40.01
CA ALA A 126 13.24 -7.42 -41.23
C ALA A 126 13.84 -8.51 -42.16
N THR A 127 13.02 -8.96 -43.11
CA THR A 127 13.41 -10.01 -44.05
C THR A 127 14.53 -9.58 -45.05
N ASP A 128 14.74 -8.28 -45.22
CA ASP A 128 15.84 -7.71 -46.00
C ASP A 128 17.15 -7.57 -45.19
N GLY A 129 17.18 -7.98 -43.92
CA GLY A 129 18.30 -7.88 -43.02
C GLY A 129 18.44 -6.55 -42.27
N ARG A 130 17.53 -5.64 -42.47
CA ARG A 130 17.46 -4.37 -41.74
C ARG A 130 17.04 -4.62 -40.31
N LEU A 131 17.77 -4.07 -39.35
CA LEU A 131 17.42 -4.02 -37.94
C LEU A 131 16.59 -2.78 -37.65
N CYS A 132 15.62 -2.91 -36.74
CA CYS A 132 14.88 -1.80 -36.17
C CYS A 132 14.97 -1.88 -34.66
N TYR A 133 15.16 -0.74 -33.99
CA TYR A 133 15.33 -0.67 -32.54
C TYR A 133 14.93 0.71 -32.00
N GLY A 134 14.60 0.77 -30.72
CA GLY A 134 14.43 1.99 -29.95
C GLY A 134 15.74 2.46 -29.34
N PHE A 135 15.99 3.75 -29.38
CA PHE A 135 17.09 4.38 -28.67
C PHE A 135 16.74 5.82 -28.35
N ASP A 136 16.91 6.22 -27.08
CA ASP A 136 16.70 7.57 -26.60
C ASP A 136 15.30 8.17 -26.95
N GLY A 137 14.26 7.33 -26.83
CA GLY A 137 12.88 7.70 -27.14
C GLY A 137 12.52 7.78 -28.62
N GLU A 138 13.44 7.39 -29.52
CA GLU A 138 13.30 7.45 -30.96
C GLU A 138 13.48 6.07 -31.60
N ILE A 139 12.97 5.88 -32.80
CA ILE A 139 13.13 4.64 -33.57
C ILE A 139 14.24 4.80 -34.60
N TYR A 140 15.10 3.81 -34.66
CA TYR A 140 16.22 3.73 -35.60
C TYR A 140 16.14 2.47 -36.46
N THR A 141 16.70 2.56 -37.67
CA THR A 141 16.96 1.41 -38.50
C THR A 141 18.46 1.33 -38.81
N LEU A 142 18.98 0.08 -38.95
CA LEU A 142 20.38 -0.20 -39.23
C LEU A 142 20.48 -1.37 -40.20
N LEU A 143 21.11 -1.18 -41.35
CA LEU A 143 21.65 -2.29 -42.14
C LEU A 143 23.01 -2.67 -41.56
N PRO A 144 23.26 -3.95 -41.21
CA PRO A 144 24.58 -4.40 -40.68
C PRO A 144 25.73 -3.99 -41.61
N GLY A 145 26.69 -3.22 -41.08
CA GLY A 145 27.77 -2.64 -41.84
C GLY A 145 27.54 -1.23 -42.39
N GLY A 146 26.34 -0.67 -42.19
CA GLY A 146 25.99 0.73 -42.49
C GLY A 146 25.87 1.58 -41.22
N GLU A 147 25.40 2.80 -41.40
CA GLU A 147 25.13 3.71 -40.31
C GLU A 147 23.63 3.63 -39.83
N ALA A 148 23.42 3.85 -38.54
CA ALA A 148 22.10 3.93 -37.97
C ALA A 148 21.32 5.17 -38.49
N GLN A 149 20.09 4.98 -38.93
CA GLN A 149 19.26 6.02 -39.46
C GLN A 149 17.99 6.20 -38.57
N LYS A 150 17.80 7.41 -38.08
CA LYS A 150 16.57 7.75 -37.34
C LYS A 150 15.36 7.71 -38.27
N VAL A 151 14.29 7.08 -37.80
CA VAL A 151 12.99 7.10 -38.49
C VAL A 151 12.27 8.39 -38.14
N ASN A 152 12.02 9.24 -39.15
CA ASN A 152 11.26 10.46 -38.92
C ASN A 152 9.76 10.17 -38.88
N ILE A 153 9.17 10.32 -37.71
CA ILE A 153 7.74 10.11 -37.47
C ILE A 153 7.10 11.47 -37.14
N SER A 154 6.02 11.80 -37.85
CA SER A 154 5.21 12.97 -37.56
C SER A 154 3.82 12.50 -37.14
N ILE A 155 3.40 12.92 -35.96
CA ILE A 155 2.07 12.62 -35.41
C ILE A 155 1.30 13.91 -35.30
N VAL A 156 0.14 13.99 -35.98
CA VAL A 156 -0.81 15.10 -35.85
C VAL A 156 -1.91 14.63 -34.91
N SER A 157 -2.12 15.36 -33.82
CA SER A 157 -3.11 15.00 -32.82
C SER A 157 -3.80 16.27 -32.29
N ASP A 158 -5.12 16.22 -32.16
CA ASP A 158 -5.92 17.26 -31.51
C ASP A 158 -5.94 17.11 -29.96
N ARG A 159 -5.25 16.12 -29.43
CA ARG A 159 -5.21 15.90 -27.97
C ARG A 159 -4.38 16.96 -27.28
N ASN A 160 -4.97 17.54 -26.24
CA ASN A 160 -4.30 18.46 -25.34
C ASN A 160 -4.24 17.83 -23.93
N ASP A 161 -3.12 17.19 -23.61
CA ASP A 161 -2.91 16.52 -22.31
C ASP A 161 -2.79 17.53 -21.14
N LYS A 162 -2.77 18.83 -21.44
CA LYS A 162 -2.80 19.90 -20.43
C LYS A 162 -4.22 20.30 -20.04
N ASP A 163 -5.23 19.74 -20.69
CA ASP A 163 -6.62 20.04 -20.39
C ASP A 163 -6.99 19.55 -18.96
N ILE A 164 -7.75 20.39 -18.27
CA ILE A 164 -8.32 20.06 -16.98
C ILE A 164 -9.61 19.27 -17.22
N ILE A 165 -9.65 18.05 -16.70
CA ILE A 165 -10.83 17.19 -16.76
C ILE A 165 -11.59 17.32 -15.45
N ARG A 166 -12.70 18.03 -15.46
CA ARG A 166 -13.55 18.21 -14.28
C ARG A 166 -14.41 16.99 -14.02
N GLN A 167 -14.38 16.51 -12.78
CA GLN A 167 -15.11 15.32 -12.33
C GLN A 167 -15.79 15.59 -11.00
N ILE A 168 -16.85 14.83 -10.72
CA ILE A 168 -17.41 14.73 -9.38
C ILE A 168 -16.98 13.39 -8.80
N LYS A 169 -16.41 13.41 -7.59
CA LYS A 169 -15.99 12.23 -6.84
C LYS A 169 -16.83 12.09 -5.58
N SER A 170 -17.29 10.87 -5.30
CA SER A 170 -18.04 10.51 -4.08
C SER A 170 -17.39 9.36 -3.31
N SER A 171 -16.17 8.99 -3.69
CA SER A 171 -15.39 7.91 -3.06
C SER A 171 -13.89 8.13 -3.27
N GLY A 172 -13.05 7.41 -2.51
CA GLY A 172 -11.60 7.45 -2.65
C GLY A 172 -10.90 8.36 -1.64
N ALA A 173 -11.56 8.77 -0.55
CA ALA A 173 -10.90 9.41 0.59
C ALA A 173 -9.85 8.46 1.19
N THR A 174 -8.66 8.98 1.48
CA THR A 174 -7.52 8.21 1.99
C THR A 174 -7.14 8.53 3.42
N GLU A 175 -7.41 9.74 3.87
CA GLU A 175 -7.12 10.23 5.21
C GLU A 175 -8.31 11.06 5.72
N MET A 176 -8.49 11.13 7.03
CA MET A 176 -9.60 11.86 7.62
C MET A 176 -9.19 12.44 8.98
N ALA A 177 -9.64 13.66 9.27
CA ALA A 177 -9.64 14.28 10.61
C ALA A 177 -11.03 14.76 10.95
N VAL A 178 -11.45 14.58 12.21
CA VAL A 178 -12.78 14.97 12.69
C VAL A 178 -12.70 16.35 13.33
N SER A 179 -13.64 17.24 13.01
CA SER A 179 -13.72 18.55 13.67
C SER A 179 -14.00 18.40 15.18
N PRO A 180 -13.53 19.32 16.03
CA PRO A 180 -13.69 19.22 17.49
C PRO A 180 -15.14 19.10 17.97
N ASP A 181 -16.11 19.58 17.17
CA ASP A 181 -17.54 19.48 17.46
C ASP A 181 -18.22 18.28 16.79
N GLY A 182 -17.47 17.47 16.03
CA GLY A 182 -17.95 16.28 15.34
C GLY A 182 -18.90 16.51 14.16
N LYS A 183 -19.03 17.76 13.68
CA LYS A 183 -19.97 18.11 12.61
C LYS A 183 -19.39 18.06 11.22
N GLU A 184 -18.09 18.20 11.11
CA GLU A 184 -17.36 18.16 9.86
C GLU A 184 -16.21 17.15 9.92
N VAL A 185 -15.84 16.62 8.77
CA VAL A 185 -14.60 15.86 8.59
C VAL A 185 -13.79 16.50 7.47
N ALA A 186 -12.51 16.75 7.75
CA ALA A 186 -11.53 17.03 6.71
C ALA A 186 -10.98 15.71 6.19
N PHE A 187 -10.79 15.60 4.88
CA PHE A 187 -10.27 14.38 4.26
C PHE A 187 -9.40 14.71 3.05
N VAL A 188 -8.56 13.75 2.68
CA VAL A 188 -7.72 13.84 1.48
C VAL A 188 -8.32 13.01 0.36
N LEU A 189 -8.46 13.62 -0.81
CA LEU A 189 -8.93 12.97 -2.03
C LEU A 189 -7.95 13.26 -3.17
N ARG A 190 -7.25 12.23 -3.64
CA ARG A 190 -6.21 12.34 -4.69
C ARG A 190 -5.20 13.45 -4.46
N GLY A 191 -4.82 13.68 -3.22
CA GLY A 191 -3.84 14.68 -2.86
C GLY A 191 -4.41 16.07 -2.53
N ASP A 192 -5.66 16.37 -2.82
CA ASP A 192 -6.30 17.61 -2.38
C ASP A 192 -7.06 17.43 -1.05
N VAL A 193 -7.06 18.47 -0.23
CA VAL A 193 -7.80 18.54 1.04
C VAL A 193 -9.21 19.05 0.80
N TYR A 194 -10.17 18.34 1.36
CA TYR A 194 -11.60 18.70 1.36
C TYR A 194 -12.16 18.68 2.78
N VAL A 195 -13.29 19.36 2.98
CA VAL A 195 -14.10 19.24 4.20
C VAL A 195 -15.52 18.92 3.80
N THR A 196 -16.15 17.97 4.47
CA THR A 196 -17.57 17.64 4.28
C THR A 196 -18.33 17.62 5.60
N SER A 197 -19.62 17.93 5.54
CA SER A 197 -20.51 17.75 6.68
C SER A 197 -20.71 16.26 6.97
N VAL A 198 -20.69 15.89 8.25
CA VAL A 198 -20.94 14.51 8.67
C VAL A 198 -22.38 14.05 8.31
N GLU A 199 -23.33 14.96 8.26
CA GLU A 199 -24.75 14.62 8.08
C GLU A 199 -25.34 15.04 6.73
N TYR A 200 -24.79 16.05 6.03
CA TYR A 200 -25.50 16.73 4.94
C TYR A 200 -24.78 16.70 3.57
N LYS A 201 -23.72 15.94 3.38
CA LYS A 201 -22.92 15.87 2.14
C LYS A 201 -22.36 17.22 1.61
N THR A 202 -22.58 18.31 2.30
CA THR A 202 -22.07 19.61 1.88
C THR A 202 -20.57 19.56 1.92
N THR A 203 -19.93 19.64 0.74
CA THR A 203 -18.48 19.45 0.58
C THR A 203 -17.85 20.73 0.06
N LYS A 204 -16.70 21.09 0.64
CA LYS A 204 -15.89 22.22 0.22
C LYS A 204 -14.47 21.77 -0.09
N GLN A 205 -13.96 22.17 -1.23
CA GLN A 205 -12.55 22.02 -1.57
C GLN A 205 -11.71 23.07 -0.83
N ILE A 206 -10.64 22.64 -0.17
CA ILE A 206 -9.71 23.50 0.56
C ILE A 206 -8.48 23.79 -0.27
N THR A 207 -7.91 22.76 -0.92
CA THR A 207 -6.77 22.88 -1.83
C THR A 207 -7.15 22.45 -3.23
N ASN A 208 -6.46 22.96 -4.25
CA ASN A 208 -6.66 22.60 -5.64
C ASN A 208 -5.33 22.71 -6.38
N THR A 209 -4.50 21.67 -6.23
CA THR A 209 -3.14 21.64 -6.77
C THR A 209 -2.92 20.40 -7.63
N SER A 210 -1.78 20.33 -8.33
CA SER A 210 -1.33 19.07 -8.96
C SER A 210 -0.41 18.26 -8.04
N CYS A 211 -0.06 18.82 -6.88
CA CYS A 211 0.80 18.20 -5.89
C CYS A 211 -0.03 17.42 -4.86
N GLN A 212 0.65 16.74 -3.98
CA GLN A 212 0.01 15.98 -2.91
C GLN A 212 -0.04 16.82 -1.63
N GLU A 213 -1.22 16.92 -1.04
CA GLU A 213 -1.46 17.33 0.33
C GLU A 213 -1.83 16.09 1.16
N ARG A 214 -1.35 16.01 2.42
CA ARG A 214 -1.55 14.88 3.32
C ARG A 214 -1.59 15.31 4.80
N THR A 215 -2.00 14.38 5.64
CA THR A 215 -1.91 14.48 7.12
C THR A 215 -2.60 15.73 7.65
N VAL A 216 -3.89 15.86 7.29
CA VAL A 216 -4.72 16.99 7.74
C VAL A 216 -5.12 16.84 9.21
N ASP A 217 -5.10 17.96 9.95
CA ASP A 217 -5.58 18.04 11.33
C ASP A 217 -6.34 19.36 11.58
N PHE A 218 -7.30 19.33 12.51
CA PHE A 218 -8.06 20.51 12.95
C PHE A 218 -7.40 21.17 14.13
N ALA A 219 -7.35 22.49 14.11
CA ALA A 219 -7.10 23.25 15.34
C ALA A 219 -8.24 23.00 16.34
N PRO A 220 -7.97 23.02 17.68
CA PRO A 220 -8.98 22.79 18.69
C PRO A 220 -10.17 23.76 18.67
N ASP A 221 -10.03 24.93 18.04
CA ASP A 221 -11.11 25.89 17.83
C ASP A 221 -12.02 25.55 16.63
N GLY A 222 -11.67 24.54 15.84
CA GLY A 222 -12.40 24.09 14.64
C GLY A 222 -12.35 25.07 13.48
N ARG A 223 -11.54 26.12 13.52
CA ARG A 223 -11.50 27.20 12.51
C ARG A 223 -10.28 27.21 11.62
N THR A 224 -9.31 26.40 11.95
CA THR A 224 -8.05 26.28 11.18
C THR A 224 -7.76 24.81 10.92
N LEU A 225 -7.37 24.49 9.68
CA LEU A 225 -6.77 23.22 9.31
C LEU A 225 -5.27 23.40 9.19
N VAL A 226 -4.52 22.37 9.56
CA VAL A 226 -3.11 22.24 9.19
C VAL A 226 -2.95 20.98 8.34
N TYR A 227 -2.07 21.04 7.35
CA TYR A 227 -1.74 19.92 6.48
C TYR A 227 -0.33 20.07 5.91
N ALA A 228 0.25 18.97 5.48
CA ALA A 228 1.50 18.95 4.73
C ALA A 228 1.19 19.01 3.23
N SER A 229 1.97 19.79 2.46
CA SER A 229 1.91 19.89 1.01
C SER A 229 3.31 19.80 0.41
N GLU A 230 3.47 19.05 -0.68
CA GLU A 230 4.74 18.89 -1.38
C GLU A 230 4.94 19.91 -2.53
N ARG A 231 4.26 21.04 -2.46
CA ARG A 231 4.42 22.14 -3.42
C ARG A 231 5.85 22.65 -3.42
N GLY A 232 6.47 22.73 -4.59
CA GLY A 232 7.86 23.16 -4.73
C GLY A 232 8.90 22.06 -4.47
N GLY A 233 8.49 20.77 -4.43
CA GLY A 233 9.38 19.62 -4.38
C GLY A 233 9.82 19.18 -2.98
N LEU A 234 9.33 19.84 -1.93
CA LEU A 234 9.53 19.44 -0.54
C LEU A 234 8.23 19.54 0.25
N TRP A 235 8.02 18.60 1.15
CA TRP A 235 6.93 18.69 2.13
C TRP A 235 7.09 19.92 3.01
N GLN A 236 6.04 20.73 3.09
CA GLN A 236 5.98 21.90 3.95
C GLN A 236 4.60 21.99 4.60
N LEU A 237 4.53 22.63 5.77
CA LEU A 237 3.29 22.79 6.49
C LEU A 237 2.53 24.04 6.05
N TYR A 238 1.25 23.86 5.79
CA TYR A 238 0.31 24.92 5.45
C TYR A 238 -0.86 24.94 6.43
N THR A 239 -1.43 26.10 6.62
CA THR A 239 -2.68 26.28 7.37
C THR A 239 -3.72 26.92 6.48
N SER A 240 -4.99 26.49 6.64
CA SER A 240 -6.14 27.15 6.01
C SER A 240 -7.12 27.56 7.10
N THR A 241 -7.44 28.85 7.19
CA THR A 241 -8.22 29.44 8.28
C THR A 241 -9.49 30.12 7.75
N ILE A 242 -10.62 29.93 8.42
CA ILE A 242 -11.87 30.66 8.15
C ILE A 242 -11.69 32.14 8.51
N VAL A 243 -11.79 33.03 7.51
CA VAL A 243 -11.50 34.47 7.68
C VAL A 243 -12.59 35.19 8.47
N ARG A 244 -13.86 34.95 8.13
CA ARG A 244 -14.97 35.67 8.72
C ARG A 244 -15.34 35.13 10.10
N LYS A 245 -15.45 35.98 11.10
CA LYS A 245 -15.68 35.59 12.50
C LYS A 245 -17.07 34.98 12.75
N ASP A 246 -18.05 35.38 11.95
CA ASP A 246 -19.44 34.89 12.01
C ASP A 246 -19.62 33.52 11.36
N GLU A 247 -18.67 33.07 10.52
CA GLU A 247 -18.66 31.74 9.92
C GLU A 247 -17.97 30.74 10.85
N LYS A 248 -18.65 29.61 11.13
CA LYS A 248 -18.15 28.59 12.09
C LYS A 248 -17.69 27.31 11.43
N LEU A 249 -18.20 27.01 10.24
CA LEU A 249 -17.98 25.74 9.54
C LEU A 249 -17.24 25.98 8.23
N PHE A 250 -16.29 25.11 7.91
CA PHE A 250 -15.57 25.16 6.63
C PHE A 250 -16.48 24.98 5.43
N THR A 251 -17.46 24.08 5.53
CA THR A 251 -18.41 23.79 4.44
C THR A 251 -19.18 25.01 3.99
N TYR A 252 -19.40 25.99 4.85
CA TYR A 252 -20.11 27.24 4.58
C TYR A 252 -19.22 28.49 4.59
N ALA A 253 -17.91 28.35 4.82
CA ALA A 253 -17.01 29.48 4.83
C ALA A 253 -16.92 30.13 3.44
N THR A 254 -17.12 31.43 3.37
CA THR A 254 -17.06 32.19 2.10
C THR A 254 -15.65 32.59 1.70
N ALA A 255 -14.76 32.71 2.69
CA ALA A 255 -13.35 33.05 2.46
C ALA A 255 -12.44 32.26 3.40
N LEU A 256 -11.41 31.66 2.83
CA LEU A 256 -10.34 30.97 3.53
C LEU A 256 -9.03 31.72 3.29
N LYS A 257 -8.15 31.73 4.31
CA LYS A 257 -6.79 32.23 4.20
C LYS A 257 -5.84 31.06 4.33
N GLU A 258 -5.10 30.77 3.28
CA GLU A 258 -4.02 29.79 3.31
C GLU A 258 -2.70 30.51 3.61
N GLU A 259 -1.88 29.92 4.49
CA GLU A 259 -0.55 30.40 4.84
C GLU A 259 0.44 29.24 4.98
N ARG A 260 1.65 29.40 4.48
CA ARG A 260 2.75 28.48 4.76
C ARG A 260 3.21 28.73 6.21
N LEU A 261 3.23 27.68 7.02
CA LEU A 261 3.51 27.78 8.45
C LEU A 261 5.02 27.91 8.75
N ILE A 262 5.84 27.13 8.03
CA ILE A 262 7.29 27.04 8.21
C ILE A 262 7.97 27.38 6.88
N ASN A 263 9.03 28.18 6.94
CA ASN A 263 9.90 28.45 5.80
C ASN A 263 11.27 27.84 6.08
N SER A 264 11.49 26.61 5.62
CA SER A 264 12.70 25.82 5.84
C SER A 264 13.08 25.08 4.55
N ASP A 265 14.36 24.80 4.40
CA ASP A 265 14.90 23.92 3.35
C ASP A 265 14.81 22.44 3.73
N ALA A 266 14.32 22.11 4.93
CA ALA A 266 14.05 20.76 5.38
C ALA A 266 12.58 20.38 5.11
N ALA A 267 12.33 19.12 4.77
CA ALA A 267 10.98 18.60 4.64
C ALA A 267 10.25 18.60 5.98
N SER A 268 8.99 19.08 6.02
CA SER A 268 8.14 19.13 7.20
C SER A 268 6.84 18.41 6.93
N PHE A 269 6.52 17.39 7.72
CA PHE A 269 5.43 16.45 7.46
C PHE A 269 4.66 16.07 8.73
N GLN A 270 3.47 15.51 8.59
CA GLN A 270 2.64 14.93 9.66
C GLN A 270 2.38 15.90 10.84
N PRO A 271 1.79 17.08 10.58
CA PRO A 271 1.50 18.05 11.65
C PRO A 271 0.37 17.57 12.54
N GLN A 272 0.48 17.84 13.85
CA GLN A 272 -0.56 17.63 14.85
C GLN A 272 -0.63 18.82 15.80
N TYR A 273 -1.82 19.39 15.98
CA TYR A 273 -2.03 20.42 16.99
C TYR A 273 -1.87 19.87 18.42
N SER A 274 -1.27 20.68 19.28
CA SER A 274 -1.39 20.45 20.73
C SER A 274 -2.87 20.63 21.16
N PRO A 275 -3.38 19.89 22.16
CA PRO A 275 -4.74 20.04 22.64
C PRO A 275 -5.15 21.45 23.08
N ASP A 276 -4.18 22.28 23.52
CA ASP A 276 -4.39 23.68 23.88
C ASP A 276 -4.31 24.65 22.67
N GLY A 277 -4.03 24.14 21.47
CA GLY A 277 -3.97 24.90 20.23
C GLY A 277 -2.81 25.88 20.09
N LYS A 278 -1.82 25.84 20.97
CA LYS A 278 -0.71 26.82 20.95
C LYS A 278 0.49 26.37 20.15
N GLU A 279 0.61 25.06 19.91
CA GLU A 279 1.77 24.46 19.28
C GLU A 279 1.35 23.39 18.26
N ILE A 280 2.25 23.08 17.32
CA ILE A 280 2.11 21.99 16.40
C ILE A 280 3.37 21.13 16.49
N ALA A 281 3.21 19.83 16.72
CA ALA A 281 4.26 18.84 16.51
C ALA A 281 4.27 18.36 15.07
N PHE A 282 5.45 18.09 14.52
CA PHE A 282 5.60 17.60 13.14
C PHE A 282 6.91 16.82 12.99
N LEU A 283 7.05 16.11 11.87
CA LEU A 283 8.29 15.43 11.49
C LEU A 283 9.11 16.31 10.56
N GLU A 284 10.37 16.55 10.91
CA GLU A 284 11.37 17.15 10.02
C GLU A 284 12.22 16.03 9.43
N ASN A 285 12.43 16.06 8.11
CA ASN A 285 13.19 15.04 7.38
C ASN A 285 12.76 13.60 7.75
N ARG A 286 11.44 13.39 7.85
CA ARG A 286 10.76 12.11 8.04
C ARG A 286 10.82 11.49 9.45
N SER A 287 11.82 11.79 10.27
CA SER A 287 12.05 11.06 11.53
C SER A 287 12.30 11.94 12.76
N THR A 288 12.74 13.17 12.59
CA THR A 288 12.98 14.10 13.71
C THR A 288 11.67 14.73 14.17
N ILE A 289 11.27 14.52 15.42
CA ILE A 289 10.08 15.18 15.99
C ILE A 289 10.43 16.60 16.40
N ARG A 290 9.76 17.57 15.79
CA ARG A 290 9.87 19.00 16.05
C ARG A 290 8.57 19.57 16.58
N VAL A 291 8.65 20.65 17.32
CA VAL A 291 7.49 21.42 17.78
C VAL A 291 7.67 22.88 17.45
N ILE A 292 6.69 23.48 16.81
CA ILE A 292 6.61 24.93 16.54
C ILE A 292 5.62 25.60 17.49
N ASN A 293 6.03 26.70 18.11
CA ASN A 293 5.12 27.60 18.83
C ASN A 293 4.43 28.53 17.84
N LEU A 294 3.10 28.52 17.79
CA LEU A 294 2.32 29.25 16.78
C LEU A 294 2.40 30.78 16.95
N LYS A 295 2.63 31.25 18.17
CA LYS A 295 2.74 32.69 18.49
C LYS A 295 4.13 33.24 18.20
N THR A 296 5.18 32.58 18.70
CA THR A 296 6.58 33.07 18.57
C THR A 296 7.25 32.59 17.29
N LYS A 297 6.71 31.53 16.66
CA LYS A 297 7.27 30.81 15.50
C LYS A 297 8.59 30.08 15.81
N ASP A 298 8.97 29.99 17.09
CA ASP A 298 10.15 29.21 17.49
C ASP A 298 9.91 27.72 17.25
N VAL A 299 10.92 27.05 16.69
CA VAL A 299 10.93 25.62 16.44
C VAL A 299 11.99 24.95 17.30
N ARG A 300 11.62 23.87 18.00
CA ARG A 300 12.52 23.08 18.84
C ARG A 300 12.48 21.59 18.47
N THR A 301 13.56 20.89 18.74
CA THR A 301 13.63 19.43 18.61
C THR A 301 13.11 18.78 19.90
N VAL A 302 12.25 17.79 19.76
CA VAL A 302 11.74 16.97 20.85
C VAL A 302 12.39 15.59 20.84
N MET A 303 12.58 14.98 19.66
CA MET A 303 13.32 13.74 19.50
C MET A 303 14.16 13.80 18.22
N ASP A 304 15.44 13.44 18.35
CA ASP A 304 16.38 13.35 17.22
C ASP A 304 16.01 12.16 16.32
N GLY A 305 16.03 12.37 15.00
CA GLY A 305 15.69 11.37 13.99
C GLY A 305 16.56 10.12 13.99
N LYS A 306 17.76 10.17 14.60
CA LYS A 306 18.63 8.99 14.75
C LYS A 306 18.00 7.85 15.57
N TYR A 307 16.95 8.15 16.36
CA TYR A 307 16.22 7.16 17.15
C TYR A 307 15.01 6.58 16.42
N GLN A 308 14.81 6.95 15.15
CA GLN A 308 13.72 6.52 14.31
C GLN A 308 14.22 5.99 12.97
N TYR A 309 13.37 5.21 12.30
CA TYR A 309 13.57 4.78 10.93
C TYR A 309 12.26 4.90 10.17
N SER A 310 12.28 5.55 9.01
CA SER A 310 11.08 5.76 8.20
C SER A 310 11.21 5.08 6.84
N TYR A 311 10.26 4.21 6.52
CA TYR A 311 10.10 3.59 5.21
C TYR A 311 9.35 4.48 4.23
N SER A 312 8.27 5.10 4.73
CA SER A 312 7.37 5.89 3.90
C SER A 312 6.88 7.12 4.66
N ASP A 313 6.45 8.14 3.91
CA ASP A 313 5.93 9.34 4.51
C ASP A 313 4.68 9.01 5.33
N GLY A 314 4.67 9.38 6.62
CA GLY A 314 3.57 9.16 7.54
C GLY A 314 3.59 7.83 8.31
N ASP A 315 4.71 7.09 8.30
CA ASP A 315 4.86 5.82 9.03
C ASP A 315 5.33 5.97 10.48
N GLN A 316 5.55 7.19 10.94
CA GLN A 316 5.92 7.46 12.32
C GLN A 316 4.67 7.76 13.17
N TRP A 317 4.63 7.18 14.36
CA TRP A 317 3.54 7.43 15.32
C TRP A 317 4.01 8.33 16.45
N PHE A 318 3.24 9.37 16.73
CA PHE A 318 3.37 10.19 17.93
C PHE A 318 2.02 10.82 18.30
N GLN A 319 1.83 11.14 19.58
CA GLN A 319 0.58 11.72 20.07
C GLN A 319 0.84 12.64 21.25
N TRP A 320 0.24 13.83 21.23
CA TRP A 320 0.24 14.79 22.34
C TRP A 320 -0.51 14.25 23.57
N SER A 321 0.01 14.56 24.75
CA SER A 321 -0.72 14.35 26.01
C SER A 321 -1.89 15.34 26.16
N PRO A 322 -2.94 14.97 26.93
CA PRO A 322 -4.08 15.87 27.16
C PRO A 322 -3.74 17.24 27.78
N ASP A 323 -2.62 17.36 28.53
CA ASP A 323 -2.13 18.60 29.12
C ASP A 323 -1.17 19.39 28.21
N SER A 324 -0.96 18.94 26.97
CA SER A 324 -0.07 19.56 25.98
C SER A 324 1.41 19.68 26.40
N LYS A 325 1.87 18.86 27.35
CA LYS A 325 3.24 18.93 27.85
C LYS A 325 4.12 17.75 27.48
N TRP A 326 3.52 16.65 27.05
CA TRP A 326 4.21 15.42 26.76
C TRP A 326 3.80 14.88 25.40
N ILE A 327 4.67 14.03 24.84
CA ILE A 327 4.41 13.30 23.61
C ILE A 327 4.76 11.83 23.84
N LEU A 328 3.85 10.92 23.47
CA LEU A 328 4.17 9.50 23.24
C LEU A 328 4.62 9.34 21.81
N SER A 329 5.66 8.54 21.59
CA SER A 329 6.14 8.23 20.24
C SER A 329 6.61 6.78 20.14
N ASP A 330 6.51 6.22 18.94
CA ASP A 330 7.28 5.05 18.59
C ASP A 330 8.77 5.38 18.67
N TYR A 331 9.59 4.39 19.03
CA TYR A 331 11.02 4.55 19.27
C TYR A 331 11.76 3.27 18.88
N ILE A 332 12.72 3.36 17.99
CA ILE A 332 13.53 2.21 17.55
C ILE A 332 14.86 2.15 18.31
N GLY A 333 15.33 3.27 18.80
CA GLY A 333 16.63 3.39 19.47
C GLY A 333 17.79 3.37 18.48
N VAL A 334 18.94 2.91 18.94
CA VAL A 334 20.16 2.86 18.12
C VAL A 334 20.40 1.41 17.66
N GLY A 335 20.42 1.21 16.33
CA GLY A 335 20.74 -0.09 15.71
C GLY A 335 19.58 -1.05 15.48
N GLY A 336 18.34 -0.66 15.80
CA GLY A 336 17.13 -1.38 15.45
C GLY A 336 16.49 -0.85 14.16
N TRP A 337 15.53 -1.59 13.60
CA TRP A 337 14.72 -1.09 12.48
C TRP A 337 13.26 -1.54 12.51
N ASN A 338 12.90 -2.59 13.18
CA ASN A 338 11.52 -3.10 13.24
C ASN A 338 11.06 -3.61 14.61
N ASN A 339 11.89 -3.47 15.65
CA ASN A 339 11.51 -3.72 17.04
C ASN A 339 11.31 -2.37 17.71
N LYS A 340 10.07 -1.89 17.69
CA LYS A 340 9.72 -0.60 18.26
C LYS A 340 9.44 -0.75 19.74
N ASP A 341 9.80 0.28 20.50
CA ASP A 341 9.31 0.57 21.84
C ASP A 341 8.48 1.84 21.85
N VAL A 342 7.80 2.12 22.94
CA VAL A 342 7.10 3.37 23.19
C VAL A 342 7.93 4.27 24.09
N VAL A 343 8.16 5.52 23.68
CA VAL A 343 8.91 6.50 24.45
C VAL A 343 8.02 7.66 24.92
N LEU A 344 8.27 8.12 26.13
CA LEU A 344 7.71 9.35 26.70
C LEU A 344 8.70 10.51 26.56
N LEU A 345 8.25 11.59 25.93
CA LEU A 345 9.03 12.77 25.61
C LEU A 345 8.44 14.01 26.28
N ASN A 346 9.28 14.87 26.84
CA ASN A 346 8.83 16.20 27.26
C ASN A 346 8.69 17.09 26.01
N ALA A 347 7.52 17.65 25.78
CA ALA A 347 7.24 18.47 24.61
C ALA A 347 8.05 19.78 24.53
N ASP A 348 8.66 20.22 25.63
CA ASP A 348 9.59 21.36 25.64
C ASP A 348 10.98 21.03 25.06
N GLY A 349 11.23 19.75 24.75
CA GLY A 349 12.50 19.27 24.21
C GLY A 349 13.61 19.15 25.25
N LYS A 350 13.28 19.27 26.55
CA LYS A 350 14.23 19.18 27.64
C LYS A 350 14.02 17.92 28.46
N GLY A 351 15.09 17.48 29.13
CA GLY A 351 15.05 16.28 29.96
C GLY A 351 15.39 15.02 29.19
N GLU A 352 15.37 13.91 29.91
CA GLU A 352 15.66 12.60 29.35
C GLU A 352 14.41 11.98 28.73
N MET A 353 14.58 11.29 27.61
CA MET A 353 13.56 10.42 27.03
C MET A 353 13.41 9.17 27.91
N VAL A 354 12.19 8.75 28.19
CA VAL A 354 11.93 7.56 28.97
C VAL A 354 11.35 6.50 28.04
N ASN A 355 12.12 5.42 27.78
CA ASN A 355 11.58 4.23 27.13
C ASN A 355 10.59 3.59 28.11
N LEU A 356 9.32 3.51 27.73
CA LEU A 356 8.25 3.01 28.58
C LEU A 356 8.11 1.50 28.54
N THR A 357 8.31 0.88 27.41
CA THR A 357 8.05 -0.55 27.20
C THR A 357 9.29 -1.42 27.34
N GLU A 358 10.46 -0.93 26.96
CA GLU A 358 11.77 -1.61 27.10
C GLU A 358 11.70 -3.10 26.73
N SER A 359 11.13 -3.40 25.57
CA SER A 359 10.80 -4.78 25.19
C SER A 359 11.58 -5.23 23.95
N GLY A 360 11.71 -6.54 23.77
CA GLY A 360 12.28 -7.13 22.55
C GLY A 360 11.21 -7.41 21.48
N TYR A 361 10.02 -6.84 21.65
CA TYR A 361 8.85 -7.03 20.78
C TYR A 361 8.58 -5.76 19.95
N ASN A 362 7.61 -5.83 19.04
CA ASN A 362 7.18 -4.67 18.28
C ASN A 362 6.04 -3.96 19.02
N ASP A 363 6.39 -2.97 19.85
CA ASP A 363 5.47 -2.17 20.64
C ASP A 363 5.25 -0.82 19.96
N GLY A 364 4.01 -0.43 19.62
CA GLY A 364 3.77 0.83 18.92
C GLY A 364 2.32 1.32 18.99
N ASN A 365 2.06 2.42 18.28
CA ASN A 365 0.74 3.05 18.19
C ASN A 365 0.15 3.40 19.57
N ALA A 366 0.98 3.92 20.47
CA ALA A 366 0.57 4.22 21.83
C ALA A 366 -0.43 5.39 21.88
N LYS A 367 -1.48 5.24 22.68
CA LYS A 367 -2.53 6.25 22.87
C LYS A 367 -2.71 6.57 24.35
N TRP A 368 -2.82 7.87 24.65
CA TRP A 368 -3.22 8.31 25.98
C TRP A 368 -4.65 7.90 26.28
N VAL A 369 -4.88 7.37 27.46
CA VAL A 369 -6.21 7.00 27.95
C VAL A 369 -6.42 7.47 29.39
N LEU A 370 -7.67 7.44 29.89
CA LEU A 370 -8.03 7.83 31.26
C LEU A 370 -7.50 9.23 31.64
N GLY A 371 -7.60 10.19 30.72
CA GLY A 371 -7.14 11.57 30.96
C GLY A 371 -5.64 11.72 31.10
N GLY A 372 -4.85 10.77 30.58
CA GLY A 372 -3.38 10.74 30.64
C GLY A 372 -2.82 9.95 31.83
N LYS A 373 -3.65 9.28 32.61
CA LYS A 373 -3.21 8.42 33.72
C LYS A 373 -2.70 7.07 33.27
N ALA A 374 -2.96 6.70 32.00
CA ALA A 374 -2.49 5.46 31.39
C ALA A 374 -2.28 5.65 29.89
N MET A 375 -1.59 4.69 29.28
CA MET A 375 -1.54 4.52 27.83
C MET A 375 -1.98 3.12 27.44
N ILE A 376 -2.55 2.97 26.25
CA ILE A 376 -2.68 1.70 25.55
C ILE A 376 -1.71 1.66 24.38
N TRP A 377 -1.23 0.47 23.99
CA TRP A 377 -0.40 0.26 22.82
C TRP A 377 -0.63 -1.11 22.21
N THR A 378 -0.19 -1.32 20.98
CA THR A 378 -0.20 -2.62 20.32
C THR A 378 1.15 -3.31 20.49
N SER A 379 1.13 -4.66 20.65
CA SER A 379 2.32 -5.47 20.80
C SER A 379 2.12 -6.87 20.23
N ASP A 380 3.14 -7.42 19.58
CA ASP A 380 3.16 -8.78 19.05
C ASP A 380 3.73 -9.82 20.06
N ARG A 381 3.86 -9.44 21.35
CA ARG A 381 4.54 -10.26 22.36
C ARG A 381 3.83 -11.56 22.74
N ALA A 382 2.52 -11.66 22.54
CA ALA A 382 1.74 -12.86 22.88
C ALA A 382 1.21 -13.58 21.64
N GLY A 383 1.22 -12.95 20.48
CA GLY A 383 0.70 -13.50 19.23
C GLY A 383 1.76 -14.24 18.40
N TYR A 384 1.33 -14.72 17.24
CA TYR A 384 2.25 -15.24 16.24
C TYR A 384 3.16 -14.14 15.73
N ARG A 385 4.46 -14.42 15.65
CA ARG A 385 5.46 -13.51 15.06
C ARG A 385 6.02 -14.11 13.78
N SER A 386 5.84 -13.40 12.68
CA SER A 386 6.50 -13.73 11.43
C SER A 386 7.89 -13.08 11.37
N HIS A 387 8.65 -13.36 10.30
CA HIS A 387 9.92 -12.69 10.02
C HIS A 387 9.75 -11.18 10.00
N GLY A 388 10.52 -10.46 10.80
CA GLY A 388 10.46 -9.01 10.89
C GLY A 388 9.13 -8.44 11.37
N SER A 389 8.34 -9.23 12.09
CA SER A 389 6.98 -8.90 12.56
C SER A 389 5.97 -8.56 11.44
N TRP A 390 6.31 -8.83 10.18
CA TRP A 390 5.37 -8.68 9.06
C TRP A 390 4.29 -9.76 9.11
N GLY A 391 3.02 -9.33 9.23
CA GLY A 391 1.90 -10.24 9.40
C GLY A 391 1.86 -10.91 10.79
N ALA A 392 2.49 -10.30 11.79
CA ALA A 392 2.34 -10.71 13.16
C ALA A 392 0.91 -10.54 13.65
N GLU A 393 0.54 -11.30 14.67
CA GLU A 393 -0.71 -11.12 15.40
C GLU A 393 -0.45 -10.27 16.63
N ASP A 394 -1.22 -9.20 16.77
CA ASP A 394 -1.06 -8.20 17.80
C ASP A 394 -2.10 -8.31 18.90
N ASP A 395 -1.76 -7.73 20.03
CA ASP A 395 -2.61 -7.53 21.19
C ASP A 395 -2.58 -6.08 21.63
N THR A 396 -3.63 -5.64 22.32
CA THR A 396 -3.64 -4.36 23.02
C THR A 396 -3.28 -4.55 24.49
N TYR A 397 -2.33 -3.78 24.95
CA TYR A 397 -1.91 -3.68 26.35
C TYR A 397 -2.24 -2.30 26.91
N ILE A 398 -2.37 -2.19 28.24
CA ILE A 398 -2.47 -0.93 28.98
C ILE A 398 -1.35 -0.88 30.03
N MET A 399 -0.74 0.30 30.17
CA MET A 399 0.20 0.64 31.25
C MET A 399 -0.33 1.83 32.03
N PHE A 400 -0.35 1.71 33.36
CA PHE A 400 -0.81 2.80 34.22
C PHE A 400 0.38 3.59 34.79
N PHE A 401 0.30 4.90 34.65
CA PHE A 401 1.25 5.86 35.23
C PHE A 401 0.88 6.32 36.62
N ASP A 402 -0.31 5.97 37.07
CA ASP A 402 -0.93 6.35 38.35
C ASP A 402 -1.42 5.10 39.04
N ALA A 403 -0.93 4.86 40.27
CA ALA A 403 -1.28 3.65 41.04
C ALA A 403 -2.76 3.61 41.42
N GLU A 404 -3.37 4.75 41.77
CA GLU A 404 -4.80 4.82 42.07
C GLU A 404 -5.65 4.45 40.86
N ALA A 405 -5.27 4.90 39.65
CA ALA A 405 -5.96 4.53 38.43
C ALA A 405 -5.86 3.04 38.14
N TYR A 406 -4.69 2.42 38.46
CA TYR A 406 -4.52 0.98 38.34
C TYR A 406 -5.41 0.20 39.34
N ASP A 407 -5.44 0.62 40.60
CA ASP A 407 -6.30 -0.01 41.63
C ASP A 407 -7.78 0.08 41.24
N ARG A 408 -8.23 1.23 40.75
CA ARG A 408 -9.60 1.42 40.23
C ARG A 408 -9.90 0.53 39.02
N PHE A 409 -8.92 0.34 38.15
CA PHE A 409 -9.07 -0.53 36.98
C PHE A 409 -9.26 -2.00 37.40
N LEU A 410 -8.58 -2.45 38.45
CA LEU A 410 -8.67 -3.82 38.97
C LEU A 410 -9.97 -4.11 39.74
N MET A 411 -10.70 -3.07 40.17
CA MET A 411 -11.99 -3.25 40.86
C MET A 411 -12.96 -4.07 40.02
N ASN A 412 -13.67 -5.00 40.67
CA ASN A 412 -14.76 -5.70 40.03
C ASN A 412 -15.99 -4.79 39.83
N LYS A 413 -17.06 -5.33 39.23
CA LYS A 413 -18.27 -4.56 38.91
C LYS A 413 -18.96 -3.98 40.14
N GLU A 414 -19.01 -4.74 41.25
CA GLU A 414 -19.64 -4.33 42.50
C GLU A 414 -18.82 -3.23 43.19
N GLU A 415 -17.51 -3.42 43.32
CA GLU A 415 -16.60 -2.41 43.88
C GLU A 415 -16.62 -1.09 43.09
N THR A 416 -16.68 -1.18 41.76
CA THR A 416 -16.82 0.01 40.89
C THR A 416 -18.14 0.73 41.13
N ALA A 417 -19.25 0.02 41.23
CA ALA A 417 -20.57 0.63 41.52
C ALA A 417 -20.61 1.32 42.87
N LEU A 418 -20.05 0.68 43.90
CA LEU A 418 -19.97 1.26 45.26
C LEU A 418 -19.11 2.53 45.27
N LEU A 419 -18.02 2.55 44.57
CA LEU A 419 -17.15 3.73 44.44
C LEU A 419 -17.91 4.89 43.72
N GLU A 420 -18.56 4.59 42.58
CA GLU A 420 -19.35 5.58 41.83
C GLU A 420 -20.50 6.18 42.70
N GLU A 421 -21.17 5.37 43.52
CA GLU A 421 -22.20 5.83 44.48
C GLU A 421 -21.60 6.76 45.54
N ALA A 422 -20.43 6.41 46.10
CA ALA A 422 -19.75 7.23 47.08
C ALA A 422 -19.32 8.59 46.48
N GLU A 423 -18.72 8.61 45.30
CA GLU A 423 -18.32 9.81 44.58
C GLU A 423 -19.50 10.70 44.23
N LYS A 424 -20.64 10.12 43.83
CA LYS A 424 -21.85 10.84 43.53
C LYS A 424 -22.42 11.52 44.80
N ALA A 425 -22.41 10.81 45.91
CA ALA A 425 -22.87 11.36 47.20
C ALA A 425 -21.97 12.50 47.68
N GLU A 426 -20.65 12.43 47.44
CA GLU A 426 -19.73 13.53 47.78
C GLU A 426 -19.94 14.76 46.89
N LYS A 427 -20.14 14.57 45.58
CA LYS A 427 -20.42 15.67 44.63
C LYS A 427 -21.75 16.38 44.97
N GLU A 428 -22.78 15.64 45.38
CA GLU A 428 -24.05 16.21 45.84
C GLU A 428 -23.91 17.02 47.13
N LYS A 429 -23.04 16.56 48.06
CA LYS A 429 -22.70 17.29 49.28
C LYS A 429 -21.91 18.56 48.98
N ALA A 430 -20.95 18.53 48.06
CA ALA A 430 -20.15 19.68 47.63
C ALA A 430 -21.05 20.70 46.89
N GLY A 431 -21.88 20.28 45.94
CA GLY A 431 -22.83 21.16 45.24
C GLY A 431 -23.81 21.89 46.15
N LYS A 432 -24.26 21.22 47.22
CA LYS A 432 -25.12 21.87 48.24
C LYS A 432 -24.34 22.90 49.10
N LYS A 433 -23.02 22.78 49.22
CA LYS A 433 -22.18 23.78 49.87
C LYS A 433 -21.97 25.02 48.98
N ASP A 434 -21.71 24.81 47.70
CA ASP A 434 -21.52 25.91 46.74
C ASP A 434 -22.80 26.71 46.49
N GLU A 435 -23.99 26.09 46.51
CA GLU A 435 -25.27 26.81 46.43
C GLU A 435 -25.54 27.69 47.67
N LYS A 436 -25.02 27.32 48.85
CA LYS A 436 -25.12 28.16 50.04
C LYS A 436 -24.15 29.35 50.00
N ASP A 437 -22.99 29.21 49.39
CA ASP A 437 -22.01 30.29 49.27
C ASP A 437 -22.28 31.19 48.03
N ALA A 438 -22.90 30.67 46.95
CA ALA A 438 -23.25 31.45 45.77
C ALA A 438 -24.41 32.43 46.01
N LYS A 439 -25.29 32.19 47.01
CA LYS A 439 -26.33 33.14 47.43
C LYS A 439 -25.78 34.40 48.08
N LYS A 440 -24.46 34.49 48.36
CA LYS A 440 -23.79 35.67 48.94
C LYS A 440 -23.02 36.53 47.95
N LYS A 441 -22.84 36.12 46.68
CA LYS A 441 -22.15 36.92 45.65
C LYS A 441 -22.92 36.92 44.33
N LYS A 442 -23.91 37.82 44.21
CA LYS A 442 -24.43 38.27 42.91
C LYS A 442 -23.59 39.44 42.46
N GLY A 443 -22.81 39.28 41.45
CA GLY A 443 -22.12 40.33 40.74
C GLY A 443 -21.23 39.74 39.66
N ASP A 444 -21.64 39.97 38.42
CA ASP A 444 -20.94 39.97 37.16
C ASP A 444 -19.77 38.96 36.91
N ALA A 445 -20.02 38.09 35.96
CA ALA A 445 -19.23 37.92 34.74
C ALA A 445 -19.41 36.54 34.15
N ASP A 446 -20.13 36.49 33.07
CA ASP A 446 -20.02 35.45 32.04
C ASP A 446 -18.60 35.51 31.50
N LYS A 447 -17.78 34.57 31.87
CA LYS A 447 -16.50 34.24 31.22
C LYS A 447 -16.41 32.73 31.18
N ASP A 448 -16.43 32.20 29.97
CA ASP A 448 -15.97 30.85 29.66
C ASP A 448 -14.72 30.52 30.48
N LYS A 449 -14.89 29.77 31.57
CA LYS A 449 -13.75 29.18 32.27
C LYS A 449 -13.26 28.00 31.43
N GLU A 450 -12.25 28.19 30.61
CA GLU A 450 -11.41 27.11 30.15
C GLU A 450 -11.13 26.20 31.35
N LYS A 451 -11.58 24.94 31.29
CA LYS A 451 -11.19 23.93 32.27
C LYS A 451 -9.69 23.74 32.14
N LYS A 452 -8.91 24.32 33.05
CA LYS A 452 -7.49 24.06 33.14
C LYS A 452 -7.29 22.58 33.34
N VAL A 453 -6.69 21.91 32.34
CA VAL A 453 -6.24 20.53 32.47
C VAL A 453 -5.10 20.54 33.48
N GLU A 454 -5.20 19.72 34.52
CA GLU A 454 -4.12 19.61 35.52
C GLU A 454 -2.89 18.96 34.89
N PRO A 455 -1.66 19.41 35.26
CA PRO A 455 -0.46 18.78 34.79
C PRO A 455 -0.39 17.31 35.15
N LEU A 456 -0.06 16.47 34.15
CA LEU A 456 0.11 15.04 34.36
C LEU A 456 1.29 14.75 35.29
N LYS A 457 1.12 13.72 36.13
CA LYS A 457 2.15 13.19 37.02
C LYS A 457 2.34 11.72 36.72
N PHE A 458 3.58 11.29 36.67
CA PHE A 458 3.93 9.92 36.34
C PHE A 458 4.67 9.24 37.49
N ASP A 459 4.17 8.11 37.95
CA ASP A 459 4.92 7.14 38.74
C ASP A 459 5.48 6.08 37.78
N LEU A 460 6.74 6.27 37.38
CA LEU A 460 7.39 5.39 36.40
C LEU A 460 8.23 4.29 37.04
N ALA A 461 8.50 4.36 38.34
CA ALA A 461 9.41 3.44 39.01
C ALA A 461 8.93 1.98 38.95
N ASN A 462 7.62 1.77 39.11
CA ASN A 462 7.00 0.44 39.11
C ASN A 462 6.04 0.24 37.94
N ARG A 463 6.29 0.92 36.81
CA ARG A 463 5.36 0.88 35.67
C ARG A 463 5.12 -0.52 35.09
N PHE A 464 6.12 -1.37 35.11
CA PHE A 464 6.02 -2.74 34.57
C PHE A 464 5.08 -3.64 35.37
N ASP A 465 4.91 -3.38 36.68
CA ASP A 465 3.95 -4.09 37.52
C ASP A 465 2.49 -3.69 37.25
N ARG A 466 2.28 -2.63 36.49
CA ARG A 466 0.99 -2.06 36.16
C ARG A 466 0.66 -2.17 34.67
N ILE A 467 1.09 -3.28 34.05
CA ILE A 467 0.75 -3.63 32.66
C ILE A 467 -0.31 -4.72 32.66
N VAL A 468 -1.35 -4.53 31.86
CA VAL A 468 -2.42 -5.52 31.65
C VAL A 468 -2.67 -5.72 30.16
N ARG A 469 -2.79 -6.99 29.73
CA ARG A 469 -3.27 -7.32 28.39
C ARG A 469 -4.78 -7.15 28.35
N LEU A 470 -5.29 -6.40 27.37
CA LEU A 470 -6.71 -6.08 27.24
C LEU A 470 -7.45 -6.98 26.24
N THR A 471 -6.77 -7.50 25.23
CA THR A 471 -7.34 -8.45 24.26
C THR A 471 -7.28 -9.88 24.77
N VAL A 472 -8.31 -10.67 24.46
CA VAL A 472 -8.38 -12.08 24.86
C VAL A 472 -7.56 -12.96 23.91
N ASN A 473 -7.65 -12.68 22.62
CA ASN A 473 -6.96 -13.42 21.56
C ASN A 473 -6.12 -12.47 20.72
N SER A 474 -4.91 -12.90 20.39
CA SER A 474 -4.06 -12.22 19.42
C SER A 474 -4.67 -12.31 18.02
N SER A 475 -4.47 -11.30 17.18
CA SER A 475 -5.08 -11.24 15.85
C SER A 475 -4.42 -10.19 14.96
N HIS A 476 -4.71 -10.23 13.66
CA HIS A 476 -4.35 -9.12 12.78
C HIS A 476 -5.20 -7.91 13.12
N MET A 477 -4.61 -6.98 13.86
CA MET A 477 -5.28 -5.80 14.40
C MET A 477 -4.94 -4.55 13.57
N ALA A 478 -5.95 -3.75 13.23
CA ALA A 478 -5.73 -2.45 12.57
C ALA A 478 -5.58 -1.32 13.59
N ASP A 479 -6.44 -1.28 14.60
CA ASP A 479 -6.42 -0.26 15.66
C ASP A 479 -7.26 -0.66 16.86
N ALA A 480 -7.00 0.00 18.01
CA ALA A 480 -7.77 -0.16 19.24
C ALA A 480 -7.98 1.18 19.95
N MET A 481 -9.08 1.27 20.71
CA MET A 481 -9.39 2.39 21.60
C MET A 481 -10.07 1.91 22.89
N LEU A 482 -9.78 2.59 23.98
CA LEU A 482 -10.44 2.35 25.27
C LEU A 482 -11.59 3.36 25.46
N SER A 483 -12.69 2.91 26.02
CA SER A 483 -13.78 3.79 26.44
C SER A 483 -13.27 4.86 27.45
N ALA A 484 -13.94 6.01 27.51
CA ALA A 484 -13.57 7.08 28.44
C ALA A 484 -13.59 6.65 29.92
N LYS A 485 -14.41 5.65 30.27
CA LYS A 485 -14.48 5.06 31.60
C LYS A 485 -13.44 3.98 31.85
N GLY A 486 -12.78 3.47 30.82
CA GLY A 486 -11.82 2.36 30.94
C GLY A 486 -12.45 0.99 31.15
N ASP A 487 -13.74 0.84 30.90
CA ASP A 487 -14.50 -0.40 31.11
C ASP A 487 -14.67 -1.26 29.85
N LYS A 488 -14.43 -0.67 28.67
CA LYS A 488 -14.57 -1.35 27.37
C LYS A 488 -13.42 -1.04 26.44
N LEU A 489 -12.94 -2.08 25.79
CA LEU A 489 -12.01 -1.98 24.66
C LEU A 489 -12.77 -2.16 23.35
N TYR A 490 -12.59 -1.25 22.40
CA TYR A 490 -13.03 -1.37 21.01
C TYR A 490 -11.83 -1.59 20.14
N TYR A 491 -11.87 -2.60 19.25
CA TYR A 491 -10.74 -2.89 18.37
C TYR A 491 -11.17 -3.43 17.02
N LEU A 492 -10.43 -3.08 15.98
CA LEU A 492 -10.60 -3.58 14.61
C LEU A 492 -9.69 -4.76 14.38
N SER A 493 -10.26 -5.91 14.11
CA SER A 493 -9.48 -7.14 13.96
C SER A 493 -10.07 -8.09 12.93
N VAL A 494 -9.19 -8.89 12.32
CA VAL A 494 -9.51 -9.97 11.38
C VAL A 494 -9.33 -11.32 12.06
N PHE A 495 -10.42 -12.07 12.24
CA PHE A 495 -10.38 -13.48 12.65
C PHE A 495 -10.80 -14.42 11.53
N GLU A 496 -11.68 -13.98 10.63
CA GLU A 496 -12.18 -14.80 9.50
C GLU A 496 -11.96 -14.11 8.16
N ASP A 497 -12.82 -13.16 7.80
CA ASP A 497 -12.84 -12.48 6.51
C ASP A 497 -13.19 -11.00 6.66
N GLY A 498 -12.17 -10.13 6.54
CA GLY A 498 -12.30 -8.68 6.69
C GLY A 498 -12.23 -8.20 8.14
N TYR A 499 -12.08 -6.90 8.31
CA TYR A 499 -11.99 -6.28 9.63
C TYR A 499 -13.36 -6.08 10.23
N ASP A 500 -13.56 -6.68 11.40
CA ASP A 500 -14.75 -6.51 12.25
C ASP A 500 -14.42 -5.54 13.41
N LEU A 501 -15.40 -4.76 13.84
CA LEU A 501 -15.32 -3.99 15.09
C LEU A 501 -15.79 -4.85 16.24
N TRP A 502 -14.89 -5.08 17.19
CA TRP A 502 -15.12 -5.85 18.39
C TRP A 502 -15.28 -4.94 19.61
N GLU A 503 -16.09 -5.36 20.56
CA GLU A 503 -16.19 -4.79 21.91
C GLU A 503 -15.78 -5.87 22.91
N HIS A 504 -14.82 -5.58 23.79
CA HIS A 504 -14.51 -6.36 24.96
C HIS A 504 -14.87 -5.57 26.22
N ASN A 505 -15.86 -6.06 26.99
CA ASN A 505 -16.21 -5.52 28.30
C ASN A 505 -15.21 -6.06 29.34
N LEU A 506 -14.33 -5.21 29.84
CA LEU A 506 -13.25 -5.56 30.75
C LEU A 506 -13.72 -5.94 32.14
N LYS A 507 -14.89 -5.41 32.59
CA LYS A 507 -15.45 -5.70 33.91
C LYS A 507 -16.26 -7.00 33.96
N GLU A 508 -16.84 -7.37 32.83
CA GLU A 508 -17.65 -8.59 32.70
C GLU A 508 -16.86 -9.73 32.01
N ASN A 509 -15.70 -9.42 31.47
CA ASN A 509 -14.87 -10.33 30.64
C ASN A 509 -15.67 -10.97 29.50
N VAL A 510 -16.44 -10.13 28.78
CA VAL A 510 -17.29 -10.56 27.66
C VAL A 510 -16.83 -9.88 26.38
N THR A 511 -16.52 -10.70 25.37
CA THR A 511 -16.17 -10.20 24.03
C THR A 511 -17.30 -10.49 23.05
N LYS A 512 -17.64 -9.51 22.23
CA LYS A 512 -18.63 -9.65 21.15
C LYS A 512 -18.23 -8.87 19.90
N VAL A 513 -18.68 -9.33 18.75
CA VAL A 513 -18.63 -8.56 17.51
C VAL A 513 -19.70 -7.47 17.62
N LEU A 514 -19.29 -6.20 17.54
CA LEU A 514 -20.19 -5.07 17.50
C LEU A 514 -20.74 -4.87 16.08
N LEU A 515 -19.84 -4.87 15.10
CA LEU A 515 -20.16 -4.70 13.68
C LEU A 515 -19.23 -5.50 12.81
N LYS A 516 -19.75 -6.14 11.75
CA LYS A 516 -18.98 -6.93 10.79
C LYS A 516 -18.54 -6.11 9.59
N LYS A 517 -17.33 -6.44 9.07
CA LYS A 517 -16.78 -5.93 7.79
C LYS A 517 -16.78 -4.40 7.69
N VAL A 518 -16.38 -3.74 8.77
CA VAL A 518 -16.31 -2.26 8.80
C VAL A 518 -15.10 -1.69 8.06
N GLY A 519 -14.09 -2.52 7.78
CA GLY A 519 -12.83 -2.12 7.13
C GLY A 519 -11.73 -1.77 8.13
N ALA A 520 -10.49 -1.66 7.62
CA ALA A 520 -9.33 -1.22 8.39
C ALA A 520 -9.22 0.30 8.38
N GLY A 521 -8.69 0.87 9.46
CA GLY A 521 -8.39 2.30 9.59
C GLY A 521 -8.17 2.69 11.05
N ALA A 522 -7.84 3.95 11.30
CA ALA A 522 -7.72 4.50 12.64
C ALA A 522 -9.10 4.79 13.25
N LEU A 523 -9.30 4.37 14.49
CA LEU A 523 -10.49 4.66 15.27
C LEU A 523 -10.36 6.05 15.91
N GLN A 524 -11.18 7.00 15.47
CA GLN A 524 -11.21 8.37 15.99
C GLN A 524 -12.50 8.57 16.80
N PRO A 525 -12.44 8.64 18.14
CA PRO A 525 -13.63 8.92 18.94
C PRO A 525 -14.04 10.39 18.83
N ASP A 526 -15.32 10.67 18.97
CA ASP A 526 -15.76 12.03 19.27
C ASP A 526 -15.39 12.44 20.71
N LYS A 527 -15.53 13.71 21.03
CA LYS A 527 -15.19 14.27 22.35
C LYS A 527 -15.91 13.59 23.52
N GLU A 528 -17.10 13.05 23.27
CA GLU A 528 -17.94 12.41 24.27
C GLU A 528 -17.73 10.89 24.34
N GLY A 529 -17.01 10.30 23.38
CA GLY A 529 -16.80 8.86 23.25
C GLY A 529 -18.06 8.07 22.90
N LYS A 530 -19.06 8.74 22.31
CA LYS A 530 -20.31 8.11 21.87
C LYS A 530 -20.25 7.59 20.44
N ASN A 531 -19.46 8.25 19.60
CA ASN A 531 -19.29 7.90 18.21
C ASN A 531 -17.81 7.62 17.91
N ILE A 532 -17.59 6.71 16.98
CA ILE A 532 -16.29 6.44 16.37
C ILE A 532 -16.36 6.84 14.90
N PHE A 533 -15.37 7.57 14.44
CA PHE A 533 -15.19 7.89 13.03
C PHE A 533 -14.10 7.00 12.45
N LEU A 534 -14.30 6.51 11.24
CA LEU A 534 -13.40 5.59 10.55
C LEU A 534 -13.31 5.96 9.07
N CYS A 535 -12.09 6.13 8.56
CA CYS A 535 -11.81 6.18 7.13
C CYS A 535 -11.27 4.82 6.69
N ALA A 536 -12.09 4.05 5.99
CA ALA A 536 -11.73 2.76 5.44
C ALA A 536 -11.66 2.81 3.91
N ARG A 537 -11.10 1.78 3.28
CA ARG A 537 -10.96 1.69 1.82
C ARG A 537 -12.29 1.86 1.07
N ASP A 538 -13.39 1.44 1.66
CA ASP A 538 -14.75 1.53 1.10
C ASP A 538 -15.48 2.84 1.45
N GLY A 539 -14.85 3.74 2.20
CA GLY A 539 -15.35 5.09 2.50
C GLY A 539 -15.24 5.50 3.96
N MET A 540 -15.69 6.73 4.24
CA MET A 540 -15.72 7.28 5.58
C MET A 540 -17.02 6.91 6.30
N LYS A 541 -16.94 6.63 7.59
CA LYS A 541 -18.06 6.12 8.40
C LYS A 541 -18.10 6.78 9.76
N LYS A 542 -19.33 7.00 10.26
CA LYS A 542 -19.64 7.30 11.66
C LYS A 542 -20.30 6.09 12.28
N ILE A 543 -19.80 5.62 13.39
CA ILE A 543 -20.28 4.45 14.12
C ILE A 543 -20.80 4.93 15.47
N GLU A 544 -22.09 4.83 15.69
CA GLU A 544 -22.72 5.06 16.98
C GLU A 544 -22.57 3.80 17.85
N ILE A 545 -21.86 3.92 18.96
CA ILE A 545 -21.44 2.77 19.77
C ILE A 545 -22.66 2.13 20.46
N GLU A 546 -23.50 2.93 21.11
CA GLU A 546 -24.63 2.43 21.92
C GLU A 546 -25.67 1.70 21.05
N GLY A 547 -26.01 2.28 19.90
CA GLY A 547 -26.95 1.70 18.94
C GLY A 547 -26.34 0.66 18.00
N SER A 548 -25.03 0.45 18.02
CA SER A 548 -24.29 -0.38 17.06
C SER A 548 -24.65 -0.05 15.60
N LYS A 549 -24.76 1.25 15.30
CA LYS A 549 -25.23 1.74 13.99
C LYS A 549 -24.09 2.36 13.20
N ILE A 550 -23.97 1.95 11.93
CA ILE A 550 -23.05 2.57 10.96
C ILE A 550 -23.86 3.56 10.10
N SER A 551 -23.32 4.75 9.95
CA SER A 551 -23.79 5.73 8.98
C SER A 551 -22.62 6.11 8.06
N PRO A 552 -22.75 6.05 6.73
CA PRO A 552 -21.73 6.54 5.83
C PRO A 552 -21.61 8.06 5.95
N ILE A 553 -20.39 8.58 5.89
CA ILE A 553 -20.13 10.02 5.71
C ILE A 553 -19.95 10.23 4.22
N GLU A 554 -20.98 10.77 3.59
CA GLU A 554 -21.01 10.95 2.15
C GLU A 554 -20.46 12.32 1.76
N PHE A 555 -19.90 12.41 0.55
CA PHE A 555 -19.41 13.68 -0.01
C PHE A 555 -19.62 13.73 -1.52
N GLU A 556 -19.64 14.93 -2.07
CA GLU A 556 -19.60 15.22 -3.50
C GLU A 556 -18.49 16.25 -3.74
N ALA A 557 -17.31 15.76 -4.10
CA ALA A 557 -16.14 16.60 -4.32
C ALA A 557 -16.00 16.94 -5.81
N PHE A 558 -15.98 18.23 -6.12
CA PHE A 558 -15.54 18.70 -7.44
C PHE A 558 -14.02 18.56 -7.50
N PHE A 559 -13.55 17.82 -8.49
CA PHE A 559 -12.14 17.50 -8.66
C PHE A 559 -11.66 17.89 -10.06
N ASP A 560 -10.62 18.69 -10.11
CA ASP A 560 -9.93 19.08 -11.34
C ASP A 560 -8.78 18.11 -11.62
N TYR A 561 -9.02 17.09 -12.44
CA TYR A 561 -7.97 16.17 -12.86
C TYR A 561 -7.07 16.83 -13.90
N ARG A 562 -5.78 16.91 -13.60
CA ARG A 562 -4.72 17.49 -14.42
C ARG A 562 -3.70 16.43 -14.82
N PRO A 563 -3.95 15.61 -15.86
CA PRO A 563 -3.14 14.43 -16.17
C PRO A 563 -1.65 14.73 -16.31
N TYR A 564 -1.33 15.81 -17.04
CA TYR A 564 0.06 16.22 -17.25
C TYR A 564 0.71 16.73 -15.95
N GLY A 565 0.04 17.62 -15.23
CA GLY A 565 0.55 18.17 -13.97
C GLY A 565 0.76 17.09 -12.89
N GLU A 566 -0.15 16.10 -12.82
CA GLU A 566 0.03 14.96 -11.91
C GLU A 566 1.23 14.09 -12.31
N ARG A 567 1.45 13.81 -13.62
CA ARG A 567 2.63 13.03 -14.03
C ARG A 567 3.94 13.78 -13.75
N GLU A 568 3.97 15.09 -13.99
CA GLU A 568 5.13 15.92 -13.67
C GLU A 568 5.41 15.88 -12.16
N TYR A 569 4.39 16.05 -11.35
CA TYR A 569 4.51 15.94 -9.89
C TYR A 569 4.99 14.56 -9.45
N ILE A 570 4.37 13.47 -9.95
CA ILE A 570 4.75 12.09 -9.59
C ILE A 570 6.21 11.81 -9.98
N PHE A 571 6.65 12.30 -11.13
CA PHE A 571 8.04 12.17 -11.57
C PHE A 571 9.01 12.85 -10.60
N ASP A 572 8.74 14.10 -10.24
CA ASP A 572 9.58 14.86 -9.31
C ASP A 572 9.54 14.24 -7.89
N HIS A 573 8.37 13.76 -7.45
CA HIS A 573 8.20 13.05 -6.18
C HIS A 573 9.05 11.77 -6.13
N ILE A 574 8.97 10.91 -7.16
CA ILE A 574 9.76 9.67 -7.23
C ILE A 574 11.25 9.98 -7.20
N TRP A 575 11.68 10.98 -7.96
CA TRP A 575 13.08 11.40 -7.98
C TRP A 575 13.55 11.82 -6.57
N GLN A 576 12.75 12.62 -5.86
CA GLN A 576 13.04 13.04 -4.48
C GLN A 576 13.02 11.87 -3.51
N GLN A 577 12.04 10.97 -3.60
CA GLN A 577 11.95 9.79 -2.75
C GLN A 577 13.17 8.86 -2.87
N VAL A 578 13.78 8.76 -4.04
CA VAL A 578 15.03 8.04 -4.22
C VAL A 578 16.18 8.73 -3.47
N ASN A 579 16.32 10.05 -3.61
CA ASN A 579 17.33 10.79 -2.85
C ASN A 579 17.20 10.59 -1.32
N ASP A 580 15.96 10.56 -0.83
CA ASP A 580 15.68 10.50 0.61
C ASP A 580 15.81 9.09 1.19
N LYS A 581 15.59 8.04 0.36
CA LYS A 581 15.35 6.67 0.85
C LYS A 581 16.31 5.62 0.31
N PHE A 582 17.09 5.92 -0.71
CA PHE A 582 18.00 4.92 -1.24
C PHE A 582 19.02 4.51 -0.17
N TYR A 583 19.33 3.22 -0.08
CA TYR A 583 20.09 2.62 1.05
C TYR A 583 21.54 3.09 1.16
N VAL A 584 22.11 3.70 0.11
CA VAL A 584 23.42 4.37 0.11
C VAL A 584 23.29 5.80 -0.40
N ALA A 585 23.90 6.74 0.31
CA ALA A 585 23.73 8.18 0.07
C ALA A 585 24.31 8.63 -1.29
N ASP A 586 25.33 7.95 -1.81
CA ASP A 586 25.95 8.23 -3.11
C ASP A 586 25.20 7.61 -4.29
N LEU A 587 24.05 6.95 -4.06
CA LEU A 587 23.25 6.28 -5.08
C LEU A 587 24.06 5.32 -5.96
N GLN A 588 25.06 4.65 -5.38
CA GLN A 588 26.02 3.78 -6.06
C GLN A 588 26.83 4.50 -7.16
N GLY A 589 27.07 5.79 -7.00
CA GLY A 589 27.79 6.63 -7.98
C GLY A 589 26.95 7.03 -9.20
N THR A 590 25.63 6.81 -9.17
CA THR A 590 24.72 7.16 -10.26
C THR A 590 24.53 8.68 -10.36
N ASP A 591 24.69 9.25 -11.56
CA ASP A 591 24.37 10.66 -11.85
C ASP A 591 22.87 10.89 -11.86
N TRP A 592 22.26 10.84 -10.67
CA TRP A 592 20.80 10.91 -10.50
C TRP A 592 20.19 12.24 -10.94
N ASN A 593 20.92 13.35 -10.78
CA ASN A 593 20.51 14.66 -11.30
C ASN A 593 20.52 14.69 -12.84
N GLY A 594 21.56 14.14 -13.46
CA GLY A 594 21.63 14.04 -14.91
C GLY A 594 20.52 13.15 -15.49
N TYR A 595 20.16 12.06 -14.80
CA TYR A 595 19.04 11.21 -15.22
C TYR A 595 17.68 11.88 -15.02
N LYS A 596 17.50 12.73 -14.01
CA LYS A 596 16.29 13.57 -13.91
C LYS A 596 16.04 14.36 -15.19
N GLU A 597 17.06 15.08 -15.64
CA GLU A 597 16.94 15.90 -16.88
C GLU A 597 16.75 15.02 -18.11
N THR A 598 17.45 13.90 -18.18
CA THR A 598 17.37 12.96 -19.32
C THR A 598 15.97 12.40 -19.49
N TYR A 599 15.28 12.03 -18.42
CA TYR A 599 13.95 11.40 -18.49
C TYR A 599 12.80 12.42 -18.43
N LYS A 600 12.93 13.55 -17.72
CA LYS A 600 11.90 14.57 -17.61
C LYS A 600 11.46 15.13 -18.99
N ARG A 601 12.36 15.20 -19.96
CA ARG A 601 12.06 15.66 -21.33
C ARG A 601 11.03 14.80 -22.06
N PHE A 602 10.80 13.55 -21.65
CA PHE A 602 9.81 12.67 -22.27
C PHE A 602 8.38 12.93 -21.79
N LEU A 603 8.18 13.56 -20.61
CA LEU A 603 6.86 13.80 -20.03
C LEU A 603 5.86 14.48 -20.99
N PRO A 604 6.24 15.48 -21.82
CA PRO A 604 5.31 16.11 -22.77
C PRO A 604 4.76 15.16 -23.84
N TYR A 605 5.42 14.04 -24.08
CA TYR A 605 5.05 13.05 -25.12
C TYR A 605 4.29 11.86 -24.56
N ILE A 606 4.19 11.73 -23.23
CA ILE A 606 3.52 10.61 -22.54
C ILE A 606 2.08 11.01 -22.21
N ASN A 607 1.12 10.27 -22.75
CA ASN A 607 -0.30 10.55 -22.58
C ASN A 607 -1.10 9.43 -21.89
N ASN A 608 -0.43 8.38 -21.44
CA ASN A 608 -1.04 7.26 -20.71
C ASN A 608 -0.14 6.79 -19.58
N ASN A 609 -0.72 6.03 -18.62
CA ASN A 609 0.00 5.61 -17.42
C ASN A 609 0.84 4.35 -17.62
N TYR A 610 0.66 3.59 -18.71
CA TYR A 610 1.53 2.46 -19.04
C TYR A 610 2.91 2.96 -19.47
N ASP A 611 2.96 3.86 -20.47
CA ASP A 611 4.20 4.46 -20.96
C ASP A 611 4.88 5.28 -19.84
N PHE A 612 4.08 5.93 -18.98
CA PHE A 612 4.61 6.65 -17.84
C PHE A 612 5.31 5.72 -16.84
N ALA A 613 4.68 4.60 -16.47
CA ALA A 613 5.29 3.62 -15.57
C ALA A 613 6.53 2.96 -16.18
N GLU A 614 6.53 2.73 -17.49
CA GLU A 614 7.69 2.20 -18.23
C GLU A 614 8.86 3.19 -18.20
N MET A 615 8.62 4.45 -18.51
CA MET A 615 9.65 5.51 -18.45
C MET A 615 10.22 5.67 -17.04
N LEU A 616 9.37 5.63 -16.00
CA LEU A 616 9.82 5.65 -14.61
C LEU A 616 10.67 4.43 -14.26
N SER A 617 10.27 3.22 -14.71
CA SER A 617 11.05 2.00 -14.50
C SER A 617 12.39 2.05 -15.20
N GLU A 618 12.44 2.60 -16.41
CA GLU A 618 13.68 2.80 -17.17
C GLU A 618 14.64 3.73 -16.42
N MET A 619 14.14 4.83 -15.85
CA MET A 619 14.93 5.73 -15.01
C MET A 619 15.41 5.05 -13.72
N LEU A 620 14.52 4.37 -13.01
CA LEU A 620 14.83 3.68 -11.75
C LEU A 620 15.82 2.52 -11.96
N GLY A 621 15.82 1.91 -13.16
CA GLY A 621 16.76 0.87 -13.54
C GLY A 621 18.23 1.32 -13.56
N GLU A 622 18.51 2.61 -13.71
CA GLU A 622 19.87 3.18 -13.69
C GLU A 622 20.52 3.07 -12.29
N LEU A 623 19.73 2.96 -11.24
CA LEU A 623 20.22 2.80 -9.86
C LEU A 623 20.89 1.45 -9.60
N ASN A 624 20.74 0.47 -10.49
CA ASN A 624 21.20 -0.92 -10.27
C ASN A 624 20.74 -1.47 -8.92
N GLY A 625 19.56 -1.06 -8.45
CA GLY A 625 18.96 -1.48 -7.19
C GLY A 625 17.99 -2.63 -7.38
N SER A 626 17.96 -3.58 -6.44
CA SER A 626 16.86 -4.54 -6.33
C SER A 626 15.61 -3.81 -5.82
N HIS A 627 14.42 -4.26 -6.24
CA HIS A 627 13.13 -3.67 -5.84
C HIS A 627 12.90 -2.20 -6.27
N THR A 628 13.66 -1.70 -7.24
CA THR A 628 13.38 -0.43 -7.92
C THR A 628 12.52 -0.68 -9.15
N GLY A 629 11.51 0.17 -9.38
CA GLY A 629 10.62 0.04 -10.54
C GLY A 629 9.28 0.71 -10.32
N ALA A 630 8.53 0.91 -11.38
CA ALA A 630 7.19 1.45 -11.37
C ALA A 630 6.24 0.54 -12.14
N ARG A 631 4.98 0.44 -11.72
CA ARG A 631 3.97 -0.38 -12.39
C ARG A 631 2.64 0.35 -12.40
N TYR A 632 1.91 0.19 -13.49
CA TYR A 632 0.54 0.65 -13.58
C TYR A 632 -0.41 -0.52 -13.73
N TYR A 633 -1.46 -0.52 -12.90
CA TYR A 633 -2.52 -1.51 -12.96
C TYR A 633 -3.82 -0.80 -13.34
N ALA A 634 -4.31 -1.06 -14.56
CA ALA A 634 -5.59 -0.53 -14.96
C ALA A 634 -6.73 -1.14 -14.11
N SER A 635 -7.66 -0.30 -13.69
CA SER A 635 -8.92 -0.76 -13.15
C SER A 635 -9.80 -1.24 -14.32
N GLY A 636 -10.13 -2.50 -14.37
CA GLY A 636 -11.00 -3.07 -15.40
C GLY A 636 -10.78 -4.57 -15.48
N ALA A 637 -11.76 -5.33 -15.13
CA ALA A 637 -11.60 -6.77 -15.00
C ALA A 637 -11.76 -7.43 -16.36
N ALA A 638 -10.69 -7.99 -16.89
CA ALA A 638 -10.85 -9.22 -17.64
C ALA A 638 -11.47 -10.25 -16.69
N LEU A 639 -12.51 -10.96 -17.12
CA LEU A 639 -13.10 -12.03 -16.32
C LEU A 639 -12.04 -13.15 -16.19
N PRO A 640 -11.56 -13.44 -14.97
CA PRO A 640 -10.50 -14.43 -14.83
C PRO A 640 -11.03 -15.82 -15.17
N THR A 641 -10.25 -16.58 -15.92
CA THR A 641 -10.55 -18.00 -16.20
C THR A 641 -10.39 -18.80 -14.91
N ALA A 642 -11.32 -19.72 -14.66
CA ALA A 642 -11.26 -20.61 -13.51
C ALA A 642 -10.51 -21.92 -13.84
N ALA A 643 -10.06 -22.61 -12.80
CA ALA A 643 -9.36 -23.87 -12.88
C ALA A 643 -10.11 -24.98 -12.12
N LEU A 644 -10.00 -26.21 -12.62
CA LEU A 644 -10.65 -27.36 -12.01
C LEU A 644 -9.74 -28.10 -10.99
N GLY A 645 -8.46 -27.72 -10.92
CA GLY A 645 -7.48 -28.37 -10.05
C GLY A 645 -7.08 -29.77 -10.56
N VAL A 646 -6.92 -29.90 -11.87
CA VAL A 646 -6.56 -31.16 -12.54
C VAL A 646 -5.47 -30.92 -13.59
N PHE A 647 -4.69 -31.97 -13.91
CA PHE A 647 -3.89 -32.02 -15.13
C PHE A 647 -4.64 -32.81 -16.20
N TYR A 648 -4.56 -32.36 -17.44
CA TYR A 648 -5.13 -33.01 -18.58
C TYR A 648 -4.11 -33.90 -19.30
N ASP A 649 -4.58 -34.93 -19.98
CA ASP A 649 -3.76 -35.76 -20.86
C ASP A 649 -3.58 -35.04 -22.20
N GLU A 650 -2.42 -34.42 -22.41
CA GLU A 650 -2.14 -33.65 -23.61
C GLU A 650 -2.06 -34.52 -24.89
N ALA A 651 -1.84 -35.81 -24.75
CA ALA A 651 -1.84 -36.75 -25.89
C ALA A 651 -3.26 -37.14 -26.34
N TYR A 652 -4.30 -36.76 -25.55
CA TYR A 652 -5.67 -37.07 -25.89
C TYR A 652 -6.19 -36.11 -26.97
N SER A 653 -6.57 -36.66 -28.12
CA SER A 653 -7.02 -35.92 -29.32
C SER A 653 -8.53 -36.01 -29.59
N GLY A 654 -9.30 -36.69 -28.73
CA GLY A 654 -10.76 -36.82 -28.87
C GLY A 654 -11.55 -35.61 -28.34
N ASP A 655 -12.90 -35.73 -28.50
CA ASP A 655 -13.82 -34.74 -27.87
C ASP A 655 -13.70 -34.79 -26.35
N GLY A 656 -13.73 -33.62 -25.70
CA GLY A 656 -13.60 -33.47 -24.26
C GLY A 656 -12.16 -33.23 -23.77
N LEU A 657 -12.01 -33.29 -22.44
CA LEU A 657 -10.74 -33.16 -21.73
C LEU A 657 -10.52 -34.42 -20.89
N LYS A 658 -9.53 -35.23 -21.24
CA LYS A 658 -9.18 -36.41 -20.45
C LYS A 658 -8.34 -36.02 -19.24
N ILE A 659 -8.78 -36.41 -18.06
CA ILE A 659 -8.06 -36.12 -16.80
C ILE A 659 -6.89 -37.08 -16.69
N LYS A 660 -5.68 -36.52 -16.54
CA LYS A 660 -4.45 -37.25 -16.25
C LYS A 660 -4.23 -37.43 -14.75
N GLU A 661 -4.42 -36.36 -13.99
CA GLU A 661 -4.22 -36.32 -12.54
C GLU A 661 -5.21 -35.34 -11.92
N ILE A 662 -5.67 -35.65 -10.71
CA ILE A 662 -6.45 -34.73 -9.87
C ILE A 662 -5.55 -34.25 -8.75
N ILE A 663 -5.35 -32.92 -8.64
CA ILE A 663 -4.47 -32.33 -7.63
C ILE A 663 -5.13 -32.48 -6.25
N ALA A 664 -4.36 -32.92 -5.25
CA ALA A 664 -4.83 -33.03 -3.86
C ALA A 664 -5.42 -31.68 -3.37
N GLN A 665 -6.46 -31.76 -2.53
CA GLN A 665 -7.20 -30.61 -2.01
C GLN A 665 -7.93 -29.75 -3.08
N SER A 666 -8.01 -30.20 -4.33
CA SER A 666 -8.78 -29.55 -5.40
C SER A 666 -10.30 -29.68 -5.16
N PRO A 667 -11.14 -28.96 -5.90
CA PRO A 667 -12.60 -29.09 -5.79
C PRO A 667 -13.13 -30.51 -5.97
N LEU A 668 -12.44 -31.33 -6.73
CA LEU A 668 -12.82 -32.72 -6.98
C LEU A 668 -12.41 -33.70 -5.84
N THR A 669 -11.42 -33.36 -5.04
CA THR A 669 -11.00 -34.21 -3.90
C THR A 669 -11.70 -33.85 -2.59
N LYS A 670 -12.28 -32.65 -2.47
CA LYS A 670 -12.97 -32.18 -1.26
C LYS A 670 -14.38 -32.75 -1.07
N LYS A 671 -14.88 -33.55 -2.01
CA LYS A 671 -16.21 -34.14 -1.98
C LYS A 671 -16.16 -35.58 -2.47
N LYS A 672 -17.18 -36.38 -2.14
CA LYS A 672 -17.36 -37.69 -2.71
C LYS A 672 -17.77 -37.53 -4.16
N THR A 673 -16.97 -38.03 -5.10
CA THR A 673 -17.21 -37.97 -6.54
C THR A 673 -16.75 -39.25 -7.21
N ASP A 674 -17.36 -39.57 -8.35
CA ASP A 674 -16.96 -40.67 -9.23
C ASP A 674 -15.91 -40.23 -10.27
N VAL A 675 -15.54 -38.94 -10.29
CA VAL A 675 -14.48 -38.40 -11.17
C VAL A 675 -13.11 -38.87 -10.70
N LYS A 676 -12.37 -39.51 -11.58
CA LYS A 676 -11.03 -40.05 -11.34
C LYS A 676 -10.11 -39.84 -12.54
N PRO A 677 -8.81 -40.00 -12.41
CA PRO A 677 -7.88 -40.01 -13.54
C PRO A 677 -8.34 -40.98 -14.59
N GLY A 678 -8.28 -40.62 -15.87
CA GLY A 678 -8.79 -41.35 -17.03
C GLY A 678 -10.21 -40.96 -17.47
N CYS A 679 -11.02 -40.34 -16.62
CA CYS A 679 -12.30 -39.77 -16.99
C CYS A 679 -12.16 -38.64 -18.01
N ILE A 680 -13.17 -38.43 -18.84
CA ILE A 680 -13.24 -37.40 -19.88
C ILE A 680 -14.35 -36.41 -19.53
N ILE A 681 -14.01 -35.13 -19.38
CA ILE A 681 -14.97 -34.05 -19.24
C ILE A 681 -15.50 -33.72 -20.65
N GLU A 682 -16.70 -34.13 -20.97
CA GLU A 682 -17.31 -33.94 -22.29
C GLU A 682 -17.95 -32.56 -22.45
N LYS A 683 -18.52 -31.99 -21.34
CA LYS A 683 -19.21 -30.68 -21.35
C LYS A 683 -18.97 -29.90 -20.07
N VAL A 684 -19.08 -28.57 -20.19
CA VAL A 684 -19.18 -27.63 -19.06
C VAL A 684 -20.50 -26.88 -19.24
N ASP A 685 -21.35 -26.88 -18.20
CA ASP A 685 -22.69 -26.24 -18.21
C ASP A 685 -23.50 -26.59 -19.48
N GLY A 686 -23.43 -27.84 -19.93
CA GLY A 686 -24.14 -28.35 -21.10
C GLY A 686 -23.46 -28.08 -22.46
N VAL A 687 -22.43 -27.22 -22.51
CA VAL A 687 -21.68 -26.89 -23.73
C VAL A 687 -20.59 -27.93 -23.97
N ALA A 688 -20.63 -28.59 -25.14
CA ALA A 688 -19.72 -29.67 -25.53
C ALA A 688 -18.31 -29.11 -25.83
N ILE A 689 -17.29 -29.83 -25.36
CA ILE A 689 -15.89 -29.56 -25.67
C ILE A 689 -15.47 -30.41 -26.86
N LYS A 690 -15.28 -29.79 -28.01
CA LYS A 690 -14.86 -30.49 -29.23
C LYS A 690 -13.34 -30.72 -29.26
N ALA A 691 -12.92 -31.75 -30.00
CA ALA A 691 -11.51 -32.03 -30.23
C ALA A 691 -10.78 -30.80 -30.77
N GLY A 692 -9.66 -30.42 -30.15
CA GLY A 692 -8.87 -29.28 -30.56
C GLY A 692 -9.50 -27.90 -30.32
N ALA A 693 -10.76 -27.82 -29.81
CA ALA A 693 -11.38 -26.52 -29.51
C ALA A 693 -10.84 -25.90 -28.25
N ASP A 694 -10.78 -24.56 -28.22
CA ASP A 694 -10.50 -23.80 -27.03
C ASP A 694 -11.66 -23.97 -26.01
N TYR A 695 -11.33 -24.41 -24.81
CA TYR A 695 -12.28 -24.62 -23.71
C TYR A 695 -12.21 -23.56 -22.61
N PHE A 696 -11.18 -22.72 -22.62
CA PHE A 696 -11.00 -21.69 -21.59
C PHE A 696 -12.18 -20.73 -21.44
N PRO A 697 -12.86 -20.29 -22.54
CA PRO A 697 -14.06 -19.46 -22.43
C PRO A 697 -15.20 -20.10 -21.61
N LEU A 698 -15.28 -21.42 -21.55
CA LEU A 698 -16.29 -22.12 -20.75
C LEU A 698 -16.07 -22.01 -19.24
N LEU A 699 -14.87 -21.63 -18.83
CA LEU A 699 -14.47 -21.47 -17.44
C LEU A 699 -14.25 -19.97 -17.04
N GLU A 700 -14.42 -19.05 -17.98
CA GLU A 700 -14.24 -17.62 -17.75
C GLU A 700 -15.28 -17.08 -16.75
N GLY A 701 -14.82 -16.37 -15.71
CA GLY A 701 -15.66 -15.83 -14.63
C GLY A 701 -16.35 -16.88 -13.75
N LYS A 702 -15.93 -18.16 -13.79
CA LYS A 702 -16.58 -19.27 -13.07
C LYS A 702 -15.94 -19.57 -11.69
N ALA A 703 -14.83 -18.95 -11.32
CA ALA A 703 -14.20 -19.18 -10.02
C ALA A 703 -15.18 -18.92 -8.86
N GLY A 704 -15.33 -19.90 -7.96
CA GLY A 704 -16.27 -19.87 -6.84
C GLY A 704 -17.75 -20.03 -7.19
N ARG A 705 -18.12 -20.12 -8.48
CA ARG A 705 -19.49 -20.34 -8.94
C ARG A 705 -19.74 -21.83 -9.23
N LYS A 706 -20.96 -22.30 -9.04
CA LYS A 706 -21.31 -23.69 -9.40
C LYS A 706 -21.25 -23.86 -10.91
N VAL A 707 -20.62 -24.94 -11.36
CA VAL A 707 -20.62 -25.42 -12.74
C VAL A 707 -21.01 -26.88 -12.75
N ILE A 708 -21.61 -27.36 -13.87
CA ILE A 708 -21.95 -28.74 -14.11
C ILE A 708 -20.98 -29.29 -15.15
N LEU A 709 -20.24 -30.33 -14.79
CA LEU A 709 -19.40 -31.10 -15.71
C LEU A 709 -20.16 -32.37 -16.16
N SER A 710 -20.32 -32.57 -17.46
CA SER A 710 -20.74 -33.88 -18.00
C SER A 710 -19.47 -34.70 -18.18
N VAL A 711 -19.41 -35.85 -17.52
CA VAL A 711 -18.21 -36.69 -17.42
C VAL A 711 -18.50 -38.09 -17.99
N TYR A 712 -17.55 -38.60 -18.77
CA TYR A 712 -17.55 -39.97 -19.30
C TYR A 712 -16.39 -40.76 -18.64
N ASP A 713 -16.71 -41.90 -18.07
CA ASP A 713 -15.70 -42.87 -17.60
C ASP A 713 -15.51 -43.96 -18.67
N PRO A 714 -14.40 -43.98 -19.41
CA PRO A 714 -14.17 -44.96 -20.49
C PRO A 714 -13.94 -46.38 -19.96
N VAL A 715 -13.61 -46.56 -18.67
CA VAL A 715 -13.40 -47.89 -18.07
C VAL A 715 -14.75 -48.59 -17.81
N THR A 716 -15.73 -47.86 -17.29
CA THR A 716 -17.05 -48.38 -16.94
C THR A 716 -18.10 -48.14 -18.02
N GLY A 717 -17.82 -47.28 -19.03
CA GLY A 717 -18.77 -46.82 -20.01
C GLY A 717 -19.84 -45.85 -19.48
N LYS A 718 -19.78 -45.45 -18.24
CA LYS A 718 -20.78 -44.63 -17.57
C LYS A 718 -20.62 -43.14 -17.93
N ARG A 719 -21.76 -42.47 -18.17
CA ARG A 719 -21.84 -41.00 -18.25
C ARG A 719 -22.63 -40.49 -17.03
N PHE A 720 -22.11 -39.42 -16.42
CA PHE A 720 -22.74 -38.80 -15.26
C PHE A 720 -22.43 -37.30 -15.21
N GLU A 721 -23.15 -36.58 -14.37
CA GLU A 721 -22.91 -35.16 -14.13
C GLU A 721 -22.26 -34.94 -12.76
N GLU A 722 -21.32 -34.04 -12.72
CA GLU A 722 -20.63 -33.61 -11.49
C GLU A 722 -20.75 -32.09 -11.31
N THR A 723 -21.31 -31.67 -10.18
CA THR A 723 -21.43 -30.25 -9.86
C THR A 723 -20.32 -29.83 -8.90
N LEU A 724 -19.55 -28.81 -9.23
CA LEU A 724 -18.50 -28.30 -8.37
C LEU A 724 -18.37 -26.77 -8.51
N LYS A 725 -17.55 -26.18 -7.66
CA LYS A 725 -17.11 -24.77 -7.78
C LYS A 725 -15.64 -24.75 -8.20
N PRO A 726 -15.33 -24.34 -9.44
CA PRO A 726 -13.94 -24.14 -9.86
C PRO A 726 -13.23 -23.12 -8.98
N ILE A 727 -11.91 -23.22 -8.93
CA ILE A 727 -11.03 -22.33 -8.17
C ILE A 727 -10.35 -21.29 -9.08
N SER A 728 -9.81 -20.23 -8.50
CA SER A 728 -8.96 -19.29 -9.24
C SER A 728 -7.61 -19.93 -9.61
N TYR A 729 -6.92 -19.40 -10.62
CA TYR A 729 -5.54 -19.82 -10.92
C TYR A 729 -4.60 -19.59 -9.75
N GLY A 730 -4.77 -18.51 -8.98
CA GLY A 730 -3.99 -18.30 -7.75
C GLY A 730 -4.16 -19.44 -6.75
N ALA A 731 -5.40 -19.87 -6.49
CA ALA A 731 -5.66 -21.00 -5.62
C ALA A 731 -5.13 -22.34 -6.21
N GLN A 732 -5.14 -22.50 -7.54
CA GLN A 732 -4.50 -23.67 -8.16
C GLN A 732 -2.98 -23.64 -8.00
N ASN A 733 -2.34 -22.49 -8.12
CA ASN A 733 -0.89 -22.35 -7.92
C ASN A 733 -0.48 -22.72 -6.49
N GLU A 734 -1.29 -22.37 -5.48
CA GLU A 734 -1.08 -22.84 -4.10
C GLU A 734 -1.15 -24.38 -3.98
N LEU A 735 -2.09 -25.01 -4.66
CA LEU A 735 -2.17 -26.47 -4.70
C LEU A 735 -0.97 -27.10 -5.43
N LEU A 736 -0.51 -26.48 -6.51
CA LEU A 736 0.69 -26.92 -7.23
C LEU A 736 1.95 -26.78 -6.39
N TYR A 737 2.08 -25.68 -5.60
CA TYR A 737 3.19 -25.49 -4.68
C TYR A 737 3.19 -26.58 -3.60
N LYS A 738 2.04 -26.82 -2.96
CA LYS A 738 1.89 -27.91 -1.98
C LYS A 738 2.25 -29.27 -2.57
N ARG A 739 1.76 -29.56 -3.76
CA ARG A 739 2.09 -30.79 -4.48
C ARG A 739 3.60 -30.93 -4.71
N TRP A 740 4.27 -29.85 -5.07
CA TRP A 740 5.73 -29.83 -5.25
C TRP A 740 6.48 -30.08 -3.94
N VAL A 741 6.03 -29.51 -2.83
CA VAL A 741 6.63 -29.71 -1.49
C VAL A 741 6.45 -31.16 -1.01
N GLU A 742 5.30 -31.78 -1.32
CA GLU A 742 4.95 -33.13 -0.84
C GLU A 742 5.55 -34.27 -1.71
N ASN A 743 5.99 -34.00 -2.92
CA ASN A 743 6.61 -34.96 -3.85
C ASN A 743 8.12 -34.71 -4.03
#